data_53ae37c0bde68b475bb996e45f47d5e5
#
_entry.id   53ae37c0bde68b475bb996e45f47d5e5
#
_cell.length_a   1.000
_cell.length_b   1.000
_cell.length_c   1.000
_cell.angle_alpha   90.00
_cell.angle_beta   90.00
_cell.angle_gamma   90.00
#
_symmetry.space_group_name_H-M   'P 1'
#
loop_
_entity.id
_entity.type
_entity.pdbx_description
1 polymer ?
#
loop_
_entity_poly.entity_id
_entity_poly.type
_entity_poly.pdbx_seq_one_letter_code
_entity_poly.pdbx_strand_id
1 'polypeptide(L)'
;IRLSFPLDLTVKGVEVVNPPADTLLSLQSLTVRVRALPLLRKQVLVEAIDLRNVKVNTGTMIEGMEIKGFLGKLYLHADRIDLSEEKATFNTVDLSDTAITLLLNDSTSKEDTTSTPLNWVLKLDKISLDRVAFALQMPSDSLRLTAFVNKAGLNNGLVDLGAEQYKARNFDITNSTFAYDGNYAAPEQGLDFSHISLTNLNTSIDSILYQGKEINAHIKEFFVEERSGLKVSALAGNVRSDHEQIDVPDLLLQTPNSEVRLTATIPWSSLEDHPQGSMKALLNASLGKEDLLIAAGSLPEDFKKAYPDKPLAITAGVEGNLSSIRITQGDIMLPGAFQMNVTGSMESVTDSIRRTGEIQLKARSGNLDFLLAMLPASQRDQFAIPAGIQLKGEATVANQEYRTELVLTQDKGKVGLTARYNPVQLAYEANLRIDSLEPTHFMPKDSLFWLTASVKAEGRGTDPFSERTWAKLDGKISDIRYGASSVSDVSIDGSLEKNLLKVDLLSKYPLAKMDVSLNATLHKHEVKAMLIADVENMDLQGMHLMANPFATSFQLFAEVESNLDEDNTIDVTLGNWEVVTPKQSFKPKTLTLHARTDIDTTRVSFHAGDLGIILTGNDCIHHITDKLTKVSNDITLQLERDSTVNLEILRPLLPDMYLEVRAGQDNPIYNYLQTYYVDFKSIAMNAYTS
;
A
#
# COMPACT_ATOMS: atom_id res chain seq x y z
N ILE A 1 -63.54 -14.08 14.29
CA ILE A 1 -63.82 -12.82 13.53
C ILE A 1 -64.87 -12.04 14.35
N ARG A 2 -64.61 -10.74 14.56
CA ARG A 2 -65.51 -9.84 15.27
C ARG A 2 -65.74 -8.57 14.44
N LEU A 3 -66.99 -8.16 14.30
CA LEU A 3 -67.34 -6.88 13.71
C LEU A 3 -67.80 -5.93 14.84
N SER A 4 -67.25 -4.71 14.87
CA SER A 4 -67.61 -3.68 15.87
C SER A 4 -67.89 -2.34 15.19
N PHE A 5 -68.70 -1.47 15.87
CA PHE A 5 -68.99 -0.13 15.38
C PHE A 5 -67.76 0.78 15.46
N PRO A 6 -67.42 1.64 14.48
CA PRO A 6 -68.22 1.99 13.29
C PRO A 6 -68.17 0.99 12.14
N LEU A 7 -67.13 0.18 11.90
CA LEU A 7 -67.02 -0.95 10.98
C LEU A 7 -65.57 -1.50 11.07
N ASP A 8 -65.22 -1.90 12.26
CA ASP A 8 -63.93 -2.57 12.47
C ASP A 8 -64.10 -4.09 12.33
N LEU A 9 -63.50 -4.68 11.32
CA LEU A 9 -63.39 -6.12 11.16
C LEU A 9 -62.14 -6.61 11.86
N THR A 10 -62.28 -7.32 12.95
CA THR A 10 -61.13 -7.88 13.70
C THR A 10 -61.07 -9.39 13.53
N VAL A 11 -59.94 -9.88 13.10
CA VAL A 11 -59.57 -11.32 13.07
C VAL A 11 -58.49 -11.57 14.09
N LYS A 12 -58.62 -12.59 14.94
CA LYS A 12 -57.66 -12.93 15.94
C LYS A 12 -57.23 -14.39 15.87
N GLY A 13 -56.00 -14.69 16.23
CA GLY A 13 -55.46 -16.03 16.34
C GLY A 13 -55.47 -16.80 15.03
N VAL A 14 -54.98 -16.17 13.96
CA VAL A 14 -54.79 -16.87 12.68
C VAL A 14 -53.46 -17.56 12.67
N GLU A 15 -53.45 -18.81 12.27
CA GLU A 15 -52.25 -19.62 12.09
C GLU A 15 -52.35 -20.32 10.74
N VAL A 16 -51.29 -20.20 9.93
CA VAL A 16 -51.14 -20.89 8.66
C VAL A 16 -49.99 -21.85 8.81
N VAL A 17 -50.28 -23.13 8.66
CA VAL A 17 -49.33 -24.21 8.86
C VAL A 17 -49.08 -24.98 7.56
N ASN A 18 -47.86 -25.30 7.24
CA ASN A 18 -47.50 -26.18 6.14
C ASN A 18 -47.23 -27.59 6.67
N PRO A 19 -47.91 -28.65 6.17
CA PRO A 19 -47.59 -30.02 6.56
C PRO A 19 -46.14 -30.39 6.22
N PRO A 20 -45.33 -31.01 7.17
CA PRO A 20 -45.78 -31.71 8.37
C PRO A 20 -45.78 -30.93 9.68
N ALA A 21 -45.66 -29.62 9.77
CA ALA A 21 -45.95 -28.85 11.00
C ALA A 21 -45.20 -27.52 11.16
N ASP A 22 -44.70 -26.92 10.08
CA ASP A 22 -44.04 -25.60 10.15
C ASP A 22 -45.08 -24.48 10.09
N THR A 23 -45.09 -23.60 11.07
CA THR A 23 -45.93 -22.41 11.06
C THR A 23 -45.36 -21.36 10.13
N LEU A 24 -46.03 -21.13 9.00
CA LEU A 24 -45.66 -20.14 7.99
C LEU A 24 -46.02 -18.73 8.40
N LEU A 25 -47.19 -18.58 9.01
CA LEU A 25 -47.73 -17.31 9.47
C LEU A 25 -48.49 -17.52 10.79
N SER A 26 -48.19 -16.74 11.77
CA SER A 26 -49.00 -16.64 12.99
C SER A 26 -49.34 -15.18 13.23
N LEU A 27 -50.59 -14.87 13.46
CA LEU A 27 -51.12 -13.52 13.62
C LEU A 27 -51.97 -13.44 14.89
N GLN A 28 -51.60 -12.59 15.85
CA GLN A 28 -52.39 -12.39 17.05
C GLN A 28 -53.69 -11.63 16.75
N SER A 29 -53.60 -10.50 16.02
CA SER A 29 -54.79 -9.74 15.61
C SER A 29 -54.53 -8.92 14.35
N LEU A 30 -55.49 -8.92 13.47
CA LEU A 30 -55.68 -8.01 12.33
C LEU A 30 -56.97 -7.27 12.54
N THR A 31 -56.95 -5.95 12.59
CA THR A 31 -58.13 -5.12 12.59
C THR A 31 -58.11 -4.26 11.35
N VAL A 32 -59.16 -4.37 10.54
CA VAL A 32 -59.36 -3.54 9.35
C VAL A 32 -60.58 -2.65 9.58
N ARG A 33 -60.38 -1.34 9.52
CA ARG A 33 -61.45 -0.34 9.60
C ARG A 33 -61.86 0.05 8.21
N VAL A 34 -63.16 0.01 7.97
CA VAL A 34 -63.75 0.33 6.67
C VAL A 34 -64.73 1.48 6.81
N ARG A 35 -64.75 2.42 5.87
CA ARG A 35 -65.71 3.53 5.86
C ARG A 35 -67.14 3.01 5.57
N ALA A 36 -68.08 3.37 6.39
CA ALA A 36 -69.48 2.89 6.28
C ALA A 36 -70.25 3.45 5.08
N LEU A 37 -70.15 4.75 4.82
CA LEU A 37 -70.91 5.41 3.78
C LEU A 37 -70.59 4.94 2.34
N PRO A 38 -69.31 4.71 1.96
CA PRO A 38 -68.97 4.15 0.64
C PRO A 38 -69.46 2.72 0.43
N LEU A 39 -69.59 1.92 1.50
CA LEU A 39 -70.14 0.57 1.39
C LEU A 39 -71.59 0.53 0.86
N LEU A 40 -72.37 1.56 1.19
CA LEU A 40 -73.71 1.70 0.63
C LEU A 40 -73.71 1.88 -0.90
N ARG A 41 -72.61 2.31 -1.46
CA ARG A 41 -72.38 2.46 -2.89
C ARG A 41 -71.54 1.30 -3.49
N LYS A 42 -71.43 0.17 -2.74
CA LYS A 42 -70.63 -1.01 -3.13
C LYS A 42 -69.12 -0.72 -3.28
N GLN A 43 -68.61 0.33 -2.63
CA GLN A 43 -67.21 0.66 -2.63
C GLN A 43 -66.60 0.30 -1.24
N VAL A 44 -65.56 -0.51 -1.24
CA VAL A 44 -64.81 -0.87 -0.03
C VAL A 44 -63.62 0.10 0.12
N LEU A 45 -63.74 1.08 1.04
CA LEU A 45 -62.65 2.00 1.33
C LEU A 45 -62.08 1.65 2.71
N VAL A 46 -60.87 1.15 2.72
CA VAL A 46 -60.09 0.85 3.96
C VAL A 46 -59.59 2.17 4.54
N GLU A 47 -59.92 2.44 5.78
CA GLU A 47 -59.52 3.63 6.57
C GLU A 47 -58.28 3.36 7.43
N ALA A 48 -58.25 2.19 8.08
CA ALA A 48 -57.10 1.82 8.90
C ALA A 48 -56.88 0.31 8.91
N ILE A 49 -55.60 -0.06 9.08
CA ILE A 49 -55.18 -1.43 9.30
C ILE A 49 -54.32 -1.44 10.58
N ASP A 50 -54.65 -2.28 11.54
CA ASP A 50 -53.86 -2.53 12.78
C ASP A 50 -53.49 -4.01 12.78
N LEU A 51 -52.20 -4.30 12.59
CA LEU A 51 -51.60 -5.63 12.68
C LEU A 51 -50.75 -5.73 13.96
N ARG A 52 -50.94 -6.81 14.72
CA ARG A 52 -50.20 -7.04 15.96
C ARG A 52 -49.69 -8.45 16.08
N ASN A 53 -48.42 -8.54 16.47
CA ASN A 53 -47.71 -9.78 16.78
C ASN A 53 -47.85 -10.80 15.62
N VAL A 54 -47.35 -10.43 14.47
CA VAL A 54 -47.28 -11.29 13.28
C VAL A 54 -45.92 -11.96 13.23
N LYS A 55 -45.91 -13.28 13.15
CA LYS A 55 -44.72 -14.07 12.87
C LYS A 55 -44.82 -14.61 11.44
N VAL A 56 -43.75 -14.50 10.68
CA VAL A 56 -43.65 -15.01 9.32
C VAL A 56 -42.40 -15.88 9.20
N ASN A 57 -42.52 -17.02 8.55
CA ASN A 57 -41.43 -17.87 8.14
C ASN A 57 -41.84 -18.60 6.87
N THR A 58 -41.44 -18.06 5.72
CA THR A 58 -41.81 -18.62 4.42
C THR A 58 -41.05 -19.91 4.11
N GLY A 59 -39.91 -20.17 4.77
CA GLY A 59 -39.04 -21.29 4.44
C GLY A 59 -38.71 -21.28 2.95
N THR A 60 -38.80 -22.44 2.31
CA THR A 60 -38.54 -22.64 0.87
C THR A 60 -39.77 -22.47 -0.02
N MET A 61 -40.89 -21.91 0.48
CA MET A 61 -42.12 -21.74 -0.32
C MET A 61 -42.00 -20.76 -1.48
N ILE A 62 -41.09 -19.80 -1.34
CA ILE A 62 -40.80 -18.84 -2.39
C ILE A 62 -39.44 -19.22 -2.96
N GLU A 63 -39.39 -19.56 -4.23
CA GLU A 63 -38.15 -19.94 -4.89
C GLU A 63 -37.13 -18.81 -4.83
N GLY A 64 -35.91 -19.10 -4.38
CA GLY A 64 -34.83 -18.11 -4.25
C GLY A 64 -34.97 -17.12 -3.12
N MET A 65 -36.06 -17.10 -2.34
CA MET A 65 -36.26 -16.14 -1.27
C MET A 65 -36.87 -16.77 0.00
N GLU A 66 -36.25 -16.49 1.13
CA GLU A 66 -36.80 -16.85 2.44
C GLU A 66 -37.01 -15.58 3.27
N ILE A 67 -38.23 -15.42 3.83
CA ILE A 67 -38.57 -14.32 4.73
C ILE A 67 -38.83 -14.91 6.11
N LYS A 68 -38.05 -14.45 7.08
CA LYS A 68 -38.26 -14.72 8.50
C LYS A 68 -38.47 -13.42 9.23
N GLY A 69 -39.48 -13.34 10.09
CA GLY A 69 -39.66 -12.12 10.84
C GLY A 69 -40.75 -12.14 11.88
N PHE A 70 -40.66 -11.13 12.71
CA PHE A 70 -41.65 -10.78 13.70
C PHE A 70 -42.02 -9.31 13.54
N LEU A 71 -43.31 -9.03 13.34
CA LEU A 71 -43.86 -7.70 13.28
C LEU A 71 -44.66 -7.51 14.58
N GLY A 72 -44.18 -6.65 15.47
CA GLY A 72 -44.84 -6.37 16.74
C GLY A 72 -46.12 -5.57 16.54
N LYS A 73 -46.03 -4.42 15.90
CA LYS A 73 -47.17 -3.57 15.57
C LYS A 73 -46.95 -2.85 14.23
N LEU A 74 -47.93 -2.94 13.35
CA LEU A 74 -48.07 -2.08 12.19
C LEU A 74 -49.43 -1.40 12.21
N TYR A 75 -49.44 -0.07 12.29
CA TYR A 75 -50.63 0.73 12.19
C TYR A 75 -50.57 1.60 10.95
N LEU A 76 -51.57 1.40 10.05
CA LEU A 76 -51.72 2.19 8.83
C LEU A 76 -53.07 2.95 8.95
N HIS A 77 -53.02 4.27 8.85
CA HIS A 77 -54.21 5.10 8.68
C HIS A 77 -54.18 5.70 7.28
N ALA A 78 -55.14 5.32 6.45
CA ALA A 78 -55.21 5.72 5.06
C ALA A 78 -56.39 6.66 4.84
N ASP A 79 -56.19 7.74 4.11
CA ASP A 79 -57.29 8.56 3.63
C ASP A 79 -57.95 7.92 2.41
N ARG A 80 -57.16 7.35 1.50
CA ARG A 80 -57.63 6.64 0.32
C ARG A 80 -56.67 5.56 -0.11
N ILE A 81 -57.15 4.39 -0.41
CA ILE A 81 -56.45 3.33 -1.14
C ILE A 81 -57.29 3.00 -2.36
N ASP A 82 -56.76 3.25 -3.56
CA ASP A 82 -57.42 2.99 -4.83
C ASP A 82 -56.61 1.97 -5.62
N LEU A 83 -57.10 0.74 -5.62
CA LEU A 83 -56.46 -0.37 -6.31
C LEU A 83 -56.56 -0.26 -7.84
N SER A 84 -57.57 0.47 -8.36
CA SER A 84 -57.77 0.62 -9.80
C SER A 84 -56.89 1.69 -10.43
N GLU A 85 -56.56 2.73 -9.64
CA GLU A 85 -55.66 3.81 -10.06
C GLU A 85 -54.22 3.61 -9.56
N GLU A 86 -53.95 2.53 -8.80
CA GLU A 86 -52.68 2.26 -8.14
C GLU A 86 -52.16 3.43 -7.27
N LYS A 87 -53.08 4.04 -6.51
CA LYS A 87 -52.80 5.21 -5.66
C LYS A 87 -53.22 4.96 -4.24
N ALA A 88 -52.31 5.33 -3.26
CA ALA A 88 -52.66 5.32 -1.87
C ALA A 88 -52.17 6.59 -1.16
N THR A 89 -52.98 7.09 -0.23
CA THR A 89 -52.65 8.20 0.64
C THR A 89 -52.73 7.70 2.08
N PHE A 90 -51.57 7.64 2.76
CA PHE A 90 -51.45 7.27 4.15
C PHE A 90 -51.16 8.52 4.98
N ASN A 91 -52.07 8.81 5.92
CA ASN A 91 -51.84 9.88 6.89
C ASN A 91 -50.82 9.49 7.95
N THR A 92 -50.83 8.21 8.36
CA THR A 92 -49.91 7.69 9.34
C THR A 92 -49.55 6.25 9.02
N VAL A 93 -48.23 5.97 9.14
CA VAL A 93 -47.65 4.62 9.08
C VAL A 93 -46.75 4.48 10.33
N ASP A 94 -47.23 3.72 11.29
CA ASP A 94 -46.44 3.43 12.52
C ASP A 94 -46.02 1.96 12.51
N LEU A 95 -44.73 1.70 12.49
CA LEU A 95 -44.14 0.36 12.60
C LEU A 95 -43.29 0.29 13.85
N SER A 96 -43.57 -0.66 14.75
CA SER A 96 -42.79 -0.81 15.96
C SER A 96 -42.53 -2.26 16.33
N ASP A 97 -41.44 -2.46 17.09
CA ASP A 97 -41.06 -3.77 17.65
C ASP A 97 -40.95 -4.87 16.58
N THR A 98 -40.33 -4.55 15.46
CA THR A 98 -40.32 -5.39 14.25
C THR A 98 -38.91 -5.85 13.90
N ALA A 99 -38.77 -7.14 13.57
CA ALA A 99 -37.53 -7.70 13.06
C ALA A 99 -37.80 -8.57 11.82
N ILE A 100 -37.16 -8.26 10.72
CA ILE A 100 -37.33 -8.94 9.43
C ILE A 100 -35.95 -9.37 8.92
N THR A 101 -35.83 -10.64 8.56
CA THR A 101 -34.67 -11.20 7.86
C THR A 101 -35.11 -11.69 6.49
N LEU A 102 -34.42 -11.21 5.47
CA LEU A 102 -34.57 -11.61 4.08
C LEU A 102 -33.32 -12.38 3.65
N LEU A 103 -33.50 -13.61 3.24
CA LEU A 103 -32.45 -14.44 2.65
C LEU A 103 -32.76 -14.59 1.15
N LEU A 104 -31.86 -14.10 0.30
CA LEU A 104 -31.93 -14.22 -1.15
C LEU A 104 -30.86 -15.23 -1.59
N ASN A 105 -31.31 -16.37 -2.10
CA ASN A 105 -30.44 -17.38 -2.72
C ASN A 105 -30.50 -17.15 -4.23
N ASP A 106 -29.37 -17.36 -4.93
CA ASP A 106 -29.31 -17.34 -6.38
C ASP A 106 -30.28 -18.40 -6.94
N SER A 107 -31.46 -17.94 -7.29
CA SER A 107 -32.26 -18.73 -8.21
C SER A 107 -31.80 -18.34 -9.61
N THR A 108 -31.41 -19.30 -10.42
CA THR A 108 -31.28 -19.15 -11.87
C THR A 108 -32.67 -18.85 -12.49
N SER A 109 -33.34 -17.81 -11.97
CA SER A 109 -34.58 -17.33 -12.54
C SER A 109 -34.22 -16.71 -13.86
N LYS A 110 -34.64 -17.40 -14.94
CA LYS A 110 -34.86 -16.78 -16.25
C LYS A 110 -35.52 -15.45 -15.99
N GLU A 111 -34.99 -14.37 -16.54
CA GLU A 111 -35.63 -13.07 -16.55
C GLU A 111 -37.10 -13.30 -16.98
N ASP A 112 -38.00 -13.19 -16.02
CA ASP A 112 -39.42 -13.24 -16.31
C ASP A 112 -39.79 -11.86 -16.87
N THR A 113 -39.59 -11.70 -18.19
CA THR A 113 -39.85 -10.46 -18.94
C THR A 113 -41.32 -10.06 -18.96
N THR A 114 -42.18 -10.73 -18.20
CA THR A 114 -43.63 -10.51 -18.16
C THR A 114 -44.15 -9.79 -16.92
N SER A 115 -43.24 -9.33 -15.99
CA SER A 115 -43.67 -8.53 -14.85
C SER A 115 -44.23 -7.18 -15.33
N THR A 116 -45.53 -6.95 -15.13
CA THR A 116 -46.11 -5.60 -15.31
C THR A 116 -45.45 -4.64 -14.33
N PRO A 117 -44.90 -3.50 -14.80
CA PRO A 117 -44.29 -2.53 -13.91
C PRO A 117 -45.32 -2.05 -12.87
N LEU A 118 -44.90 -2.00 -11.60
CA LEU A 118 -45.73 -1.44 -10.53
C LEU A 118 -45.72 0.10 -10.65
N ASN A 119 -46.86 0.70 -10.93
CA ASN A 119 -47.01 2.16 -11.12
C ASN A 119 -47.64 2.86 -9.91
N TRP A 120 -47.49 2.29 -8.73
CA TRP A 120 -48.08 2.84 -7.51
C TRP A 120 -47.56 4.22 -7.17
N VAL A 121 -48.49 5.14 -6.86
CA VAL A 121 -48.21 6.46 -6.29
C VAL A 121 -48.67 6.45 -4.82
N LEU A 122 -47.68 6.53 -3.91
CA LEU A 122 -47.90 6.53 -2.47
C LEU A 122 -47.65 7.92 -1.90
N LYS A 123 -48.66 8.55 -1.33
CA LYS A 123 -48.48 9.77 -0.50
C LYS A 123 -48.46 9.36 0.97
N LEU A 124 -47.46 9.86 1.69
CA LEU A 124 -47.11 9.44 3.05
C LEU A 124 -46.95 10.69 3.92
N ASP A 125 -48.01 11.08 4.65
CA ASP A 125 -47.96 12.31 5.46
C ASP A 125 -46.98 12.14 6.62
N LYS A 126 -47.04 10.98 7.29
CA LYS A 126 -46.14 10.66 8.40
C LYS A 126 -45.80 9.18 8.44
N ILE A 127 -44.51 8.86 8.49
CA ILE A 127 -43.99 7.53 8.82
C ILE A 127 -43.23 7.62 10.13
N SER A 128 -43.45 6.65 11.02
CA SER A 128 -42.73 6.49 12.27
C SER A 128 -42.27 5.05 12.42
N LEU A 129 -40.97 4.87 12.61
CA LEU A 129 -40.35 3.59 12.93
C LEU A 129 -39.84 3.64 14.36
N ASP A 130 -40.11 2.61 15.17
CA ASP A 130 -39.64 2.48 16.53
C ASP A 130 -39.18 1.05 16.80
N ARG A 131 -37.87 0.87 17.05
CA ARG A 131 -37.23 -0.43 17.25
C ARG A 131 -37.48 -1.44 16.13
N VAL A 132 -37.03 -1.07 14.93
CA VAL A 132 -37.16 -1.91 13.72
C VAL A 132 -35.80 -2.46 13.34
N ALA A 133 -35.69 -3.79 13.29
CA ALA A 133 -34.51 -4.50 12.82
C ALA A 133 -34.74 -5.08 11.42
N PHE A 134 -33.76 -4.96 10.57
CA PHE A 134 -33.75 -5.54 9.22
C PHE A 134 -32.43 -6.25 8.97
N ALA A 135 -32.47 -7.43 8.38
CA ALA A 135 -31.30 -8.17 7.92
C ALA A 135 -31.54 -8.69 6.50
N LEU A 136 -30.58 -8.45 5.60
CA LEU A 136 -30.51 -9.02 4.27
C LEU A 136 -29.27 -9.91 4.19
N GLN A 137 -29.44 -11.11 3.65
CA GLN A 137 -28.35 -12.05 3.38
C GLN A 137 -28.43 -12.54 1.94
N MET A 138 -27.34 -12.44 1.21
CA MET A 138 -27.17 -12.92 -0.15
C MET A 138 -25.92 -13.82 -0.20
N PRO A 139 -26.04 -15.12 0.15
CA PRO A 139 -24.89 -16.01 0.30
C PRO A 139 -24.06 -16.19 -0.97
N SER A 140 -24.69 -16.19 -2.15
CA SER A 140 -24.00 -16.27 -3.45
C SER A 140 -23.06 -15.10 -3.69
N ASP A 141 -23.47 -13.90 -3.29
CA ASP A 141 -22.67 -12.67 -3.42
C ASP A 141 -21.79 -12.42 -2.21
N SER A 142 -21.83 -13.32 -1.21
CA SER A 142 -21.15 -13.16 0.09
C SER A 142 -21.53 -11.86 0.81
N LEU A 143 -22.74 -11.35 0.56
CA LEU A 143 -23.21 -10.06 1.07
C LEU A 143 -24.15 -10.25 2.29
N ARG A 144 -23.88 -9.47 3.32
CA ARG A 144 -24.73 -9.36 4.50
C ARG A 144 -24.92 -7.90 4.87
N LEU A 145 -26.18 -7.51 5.05
CA LEU A 145 -26.56 -6.18 5.53
C LEU A 145 -27.46 -6.33 6.74
N THR A 146 -27.17 -5.57 7.81
CA THR A 146 -28.03 -5.49 8.99
C THR A 146 -28.26 -4.04 9.36
N ALA A 147 -29.47 -3.71 9.75
CA ALA A 147 -29.85 -2.40 10.23
C ALA A 147 -30.74 -2.53 11.48
N PHE A 148 -30.48 -1.75 12.48
CA PHE A 148 -31.38 -1.57 13.60
C PHE A 148 -31.74 -0.10 13.73
N VAL A 149 -32.97 0.22 13.45
CA VAL A 149 -33.55 1.56 13.53
C VAL A 149 -34.21 1.70 14.89
N ASN A 150 -33.57 2.42 15.80
CA ASN A 150 -34.16 2.70 17.11
C ASN A 150 -35.36 3.64 16.96
N LYS A 151 -35.16 4.77 16.26
CA LYS A 151 -36.26 5.65 15.85
C LYS A 151 -35.95 6.24 14.47
N ALA A 152 -36.96 6.27 13.60
CA ALA A 152 -36.92 7.06 12.40
C ALA A 152 -38.28 7.70 12.09
N GLY A 153 -38.23 8.86 11.47
CA GLY A 153 -39.39 9.61 11.05
C GLY A 153 -39.26 10.16 9.65
N LEU A 154 -40.33 10.12 8.88
CA LEU A 154 -40.43 10.78 7.59
C LEU A 154 -41.74 11.54 7.53
N ASN A 155 -41.71 12.77 7.05
CA ASN A 155 -42.91 13.59 6.90
C ASN A 155 -43.06 14.10 5.46
N ASN A 156 -44.33 14.13 5.00
CA ASN A 156 -44.74 14.59 3.69
C ASN A 156 -43.94 13.88 2.57
N GLY A 157 -43.96 12.56 2.59
CA GLY A 157 -43.37 11.68 1.58
C GLY A 157 -44.24 11.49 0.35
N LEU A 158 -43.57 11.28 -0.78
CA LEU A 158 -44.15 10.82 -2.02
C LEU A 158 -43.25 9.74 -2.61
N VAL A 159 -43.82 8.59 -2.92
CA VAL A 159 -43.19 7.52 -3.67
C VAL A 159 -44.01 7.27 -4.92
N ASP A 160 -43.49 7.59 -6.09
CA ASP A 160 -44.06 7.31 -7.39
C ASP A 160 -43.19 6.29 -8.09
N LEU A 161 -43.62 5.03 -8.08
CA LEU A 161 -42.82 3.91 -8.61
C LEU A 161 -42.76 3.98 -10.15
N GLY A 162 -43.81 4.48 -10.81
CA GLY A 162 -43.86 4.61 -12.27
C GLY A 162 -42.94 5.73 -12.80
N ALA A 163 -42.82 6.83 -12.05
CA ALA A 163 -41.94 7.95 -12.37
C ALA A 163 -40.57 7.85 -11.69
N GLU A 164 -40.32 6.81 -10.90
CA GLU A 164 -39.12 6.67 -10.06
C GLU A 164 -38.84 7.91 -9.22
N GLN A 165 -39.91 8.56 -8.73
CA GLN A 165 -39.80 9.79 -7.95
C GLN A 165 -40.03 9.53 -6.49
N TYR A 166 -39.05 9.98 -5.68
CA TYR A 166 -39.05 9.88 -4.24
C TYR A 166 -38.84 11.26 -3.60
N LYS A 167 -39.80 11.70 -2.80
CA LYS A 167 -39.76 13.01 -2.13
C LYS A 167 -40.07 12.85 -0.64
N ALA A 168 -39.43 13.68 0.17
CA ALA A 168 -39.82 13.88 1.56
C ALA A 168 -39.45 15.31 2.02
N ARG A 169 -40.29 15.89 2.89
CA ARG A 169 -39.99 17.17 3.49
C ARG A 169 -38.81 17.04 4.44
N ASN A 170 -38.84 16.05 5.30
CA ASN A 170 -37.75 15.71 6.21
C ASN A 170 -37.74 14.22 6.52
N PHE A 171 -36.53 13.76 6.83
CA PHE A 171 -36.23 12.40 7.25
C PHE A 171 -35.23 12.47 8.42
N ASP A 172 -35.62 11.84 9.52
CA ASP A 172 -34.84 11.83 10.74
C ASP A 172 -34.59 10.40 11.18
N ILE A 173 -33.37 10.08 11.59
CA ILE A 173 -32.97 8.83 12.24
C ILE A 173 -32.29 9.16 13.55
N THR A 174 -32.56 8.38 14.59
CA THR A 174 -31.96 8.60 15.92
C THR A 174 -31.43 7.29 16.50
N ASN A 175 -30.18 7.32 16.96
CA ASN A 175 -29.51 6.27 17.72
C ASN A 175 -29.69 4.87 17.10
N SER A 176 -29.40 4.77 15.82
CA SER A 176 -29.55 3.55 15.03
C SER A 176 -28.21 2.92 14.69
N THR A 177 -28.24 1.67 14.21
CA THR A 177 -27.04 0.97 13.78
C THR A 177 -27.21 0.43 12.36
N PHE A 178 -26.10 0.32 11.66
CA PHE A 178 -26.06 -0.26 10.31
C PHE A 178 -24.76 -1.04 10.15
N ALA A 179 -24.82 -2.24 9.59
CA ALA A 179 -23.63 -3.00 9.24
C ALA A 179 -23.76 -3.60 7.83
N TYR A 180 -22.65 -3.58 7.13
CA TYR A 180 -22.47 -4.09 5.78
C TYR A 180 -21.22 -4.94 5.73
N ASP A 181 -21.36 -6.20 5.32
CA ASP A 181 -20.28 -7.13 5.02
C ASP A 181 -20.40 -7.53 3.54
N GLY A 182 -19.44 -7.10 2.71
CA GLY A 182 -19.38 -7.38 1.27
C GLY A 182 -18.66 -8.69 0.94
N ASN A 183 -18.08 -9.35 1.94
CA ASN A 183 -17.46 -10.68 1.83
C ASN A 183 -17.42 -11.34 3.21
N TYR A 184 -16.96 -12.62 3.26
CA TYR A 184 -16.83 -13.40 4.51
C TYR A 184 -15.41 -13.41 5.09
N ALA A 185 -14.49 -12.60 4.57
CA ALA A 185 -13.15 -12.46 5.15
C ALA A 185 -13.20 -11.83 6.54
N ALA A 186 -12.14 -11.96 7.30
CA ALA A 186 -12.01 -11.22 8.56
C ALA A 186 -11.79 -9.74 8.25
N PRO A 187 -12.43 -8.83 9.01
CA PRO A 187 -12.25 -7.40 8.82
C PRO A 187 -10.80 -6.95 9.03
N GLU A 188 -10.33 -6.05 8.18
CA GLU A 188 -9.01 -5.45 8.28
C GLU A 188 -8.94 -4.41 9.42
N GLN A 189 -7.71 -4.09 9.85
CA GLN A 189 -7.48 -3.04 10.82
C GLN A 189 -7.63 -1.66 10.17
N GLY A 190 -8.33 -0.74 10.83
CA GLY A 190 -8.64 0.59 10.32
C GLY A 190 -9.97 0.62 9.57
N LEU A 191 -10.12 1.57 8.64
CA LEU A 191 -11.34 1.74 7.86
C LEU A 191 -11.38 0.70 6.73
N ASP A 192 -12.32 -0.23 6.84
CA ASP A 192 -12.52 -1.33 5.90
C ASP A 192 -13.87 -1.16 5.19
N PHE A 193 -13.84 -0.76 3.93
CA PHE A 193 -15.04 -0.54 3.12
C PHE A 193 -15.80 -1.82 2.76
N SER A 194 -15.17 -2.99 2.90
CA SER A 194 -15.82 -4.29 2.73
C SER A 194 -16.58 -4.73 3.97
N HIS A 195 -16.27 -4.14 5.14
CA HIS A 195 -16.86 -4.46 6.43
C HIS A 195 -17.14 -3.19 7.23
N ILE A 196 -18.20 -2.48 6.87
CA ILE A 196 -18.62 -1.25 7.55
C ILE A 196 -19.57 -1.59 8.70
N SER A 197 -19.32 -1.03 9.89
CA SER A 197 -20.23 -1.15 11.03
C SER A 197 -20.40 0.21 11.70
N LEU A 198 -21.60 0.75 11.54
CA LEU A 198 -22.00 2.06 12.03
C LEU A 198 -22.85 1.94 13.28
N THR A 199 -22.50 2.69 14.30
CA THR A 199 -23.25 2.80 15.55
C THR A 199 -23.56 4.25 15.87
N ASN A 200 -24.51 4.50 16.76
CA ASN A 200 -24.97 5.84 17.14
C ASN A 200 -25.35 6.71 15.94
N LEU A 201 -25.91 6.10 14.88
CA LEU A 201 -26.32 6.82 13.68
C LEU A 201 -27.48 7.77 14.01
N ASN A 202 -27.21 9.06 13.85
CA ASN A 202 -28.21 10.12 13.94
C ASN A 202 -28.10 10.97 12.68
N THR A 203 -29.22 11.24 12.04
CA THR A 203 -29.25 12.09 10.86
C THR A 203 -30.57 12.87 10.76
N SER A 204 -30.50 14.07 10.25
CA SER A 204 -31.64 14.91 9.91
C SER A 204 -31.42 15.51 8.51
N ILE A 205 -32.30 15.18 7.57
CA ILE A 205 -32.21 15.62 6.17
C ILE A 205 -33.54 16.24 5.77
N ASP A 206 -33.48 17.45 5.19
CA ASP A 206 -34.63 18.16 4.69
C ASP A 206 -34.64 18.20 3.17
N SER A 207 -35.83 18.52 2.64
CA SER A 207 -36.01 18.82 1.19
C SER A 207 -35.49 17.71 0.28
N ILE A 208 -35.77 16.46 0.65
CA ILE A 208 -35.35 15.28 -0.11
C ILE A 208 -36.16 15.20 -1.40
N LEU A 209 -35.46 15.11 -2.51
CA LEU A 209 -35.97 14.77 -3.83
C LEU A 209 -34.97 13.84 -4.53
N TYR A 210 -35.46 12.77 -5.08
CA TYR A 210 -34.72 11.93 -6.03
C TYR A 210 -35.65 11.55 -7.18
N GLN A 211 -35.23 11.91 -8.40
CA GLN A 211 -35.90 11.50 -9.63
C GLN A 211 -34.89 11.50 -10.79
N GLY A 212 -34.28 10.36 -11.05
CA GLY A 212 -33.23 10.26 -12.06
C GLY A 212 -32.06 11.23 -11.77
N LYS A 213 -31.85 12.23 -12.62
CA LYS A 213 -30.83 13.27 -12.45
C LYS A 213 -31.22 14.38 -11.48
N GLU A 214 -32.50 14.52 -11.15
CA GLU A 214 -32.97 15.50 -10.17
C GLU A 214 -32.74 14.98 -8.75
N ILE A 215 -31.84 15.58 -8.04
CA ILE A 215 -31.49 15.27 -6.65
C ILE A 215 -31.53 16.57 -5.86
N ASN A 216 -32.17 16.56 -4.71
CA ASN A 216 -32.06 17.62 -3.73
C ASN A 216 -32.01 17.03 -2.33
N ALA A 217 -31.07 17.44 -1.54
CA ALA A 217 -30.96 17.06 -0.13
C ALA A 217 -30.26 18.18 0.66
N HIS A 218 -30.89 18.61 1.73
CA HIS A 218 -30.28 19.49 2.72
C HIS A 218 -29.97 18.68 3.97
N ILE A 219 -28.70 18.29 4.13
CA ILE A 219 -28.21 17.58 5.30
C ILE A 219 -28.00 18.61 6.40
N LYS A 220 -28.84 18.56 7.45
CA LYS A 220 -28.70 19.45 8.61
C LYS A 220 -27.70 18.90 9.61
N GLU A 221 -27.80 17.59 9.83
CA GLU A 221 -27.03 16.90 10.84
C GLU A 221 -26.84 15.44 10.43
N PHE A 222 -25.62 14.96 10.60
CA PHE A 222 -25.30 13.55 10.47
C PHE A 222 -24.17 13.24 11.44
N PHE A 223 -24.42 12.32 12.35
CA PHE A 223 -23.48 11.83 13.35
C PHE A 223 -23.42 10.31 13.25
N VAL A 224 -22.21 9.74 13.31
CA VAL A 224 -22.02 8.30 13.29
C VAL A 224 -20.67 7.92 13.88
N GLU A 225 -20.62 6.76 14.52
CA GLU A 225 -19.39 6.11 14.95
C GLU A 225 -19.18 4.83 14.14
N GLU A 226 -18.02 4.69 13.53
CA GLU A 226 -17.64 3.50 12.77
C GLU A 226 -16.74 2.59 13.62
N ARG A 227 -16.80 1.28 13.40
CA ARG A 227 -16.05 0.24 14.13
C ARG A 227 -14.56 0.49 14.23
N SER A 228 -13.92 1.07 13.19
CA SER A 228 -12.50 1.44 13.18
C SER A 228 -12.14 2.48 14.27
N GLY A 229 -13.14 3.12 14.87
CA GLY A 229 -13.00 4.23 15.80
C GLY A 229 -13.18 5.60 15.13
N LEU A 230 -13.39 5.66 13.80
CA LEU A 230 -13.72 6.91 13.13
C LEU A 230 -15.09 7.42 13.61
N LYS A 231 -15.13 8.69 14.03
CA LYS A 231 -16.34 9.35 14.48
C LYS A 231 -16.62 10.55 13.58
N VAL A 232 -17.72 10.51 12.86
CA VAL A 232 -18.23 11.70 12.17
C VAL A 232 -19.07 12.46 13.18
N SER A 233 -18.61 13.62 13.62
CA SER A 233 -19.32 14.48 14.58
C SER A 233 -20.32 15.40 13.89
N ALA A 234 -20.12 15.73 12.63
CA ALA A 234 -21.09 16.42 11.79
C ALA A 234 -20.80 16.18 10.31
N LEU A 235 -21.86 15.97 9.54
CA LEU A 235 -21.87 16.19 8.10
C LEU A 235 -23.08 17.07 7.81
N ALA A 236 -22.83 18.23 7.23
CA ALA A 236 -23.89 19.22 6.93
C ALA A 236 -23.63 19.91 5.59
N GLY A 237 -24.69 20.27 4.89
CA GLY A 237 -24.58 20.97 3.62
C GLY A 237 -25.72 20.66 2.67
N ASN A 238 -25.62 21.23 1.47
CA ASN A 238 -26.61 21.07 0.40
C ASN A 238 -26.01 20.27 -0.74
N VAL A 239 -26.78 19.31 -1.23
CA VAL A 239 -26.51 18.62 -2.49
C VAL A 239 -27.72 18.85 -3.39
N ARG A 240 -27.49 19.44 -4.54
CA ARG A 240 -28.52 19.71 -5.54
C ARG A 240 -28.06 19.18 -6.87
N SER A 241 -28.96 18.57 -7.59
CA SER A 241 -28.72 18.19 -8.96
C SER A 241 -30.00 18.41 -9.77
N ASP A 242 -29.84 18.82 -10.98
CA ASP A 242 -30.88 18.91 -11.97
C ASP A 242 -30.47 18.15 -13.25
N HIS A 243 -31.15 18.38 -14.36
CA HIS A 243 -30.82 17.75 -15.64
C HIS A 243 -29.52 18.27 -16.26
N GLU A 244 -29.00 19.41 -15.79
CA GLU A 244 -27.82 20.06 -16.31
C GLU A 244 -26.56 19.76 -15.47
N GLN A 245 -26.67 19.90 -14.14
CA GLN A 245 -25.49 19.82 -13.27
C GLN A 245 -25.79 19.31 -11.85
N ILE A 246 -24.73 18.94 -11.17
CA ILE A 246 -24.69 18.67 -9.72
C ILE A 246 -24.00 19.85 -9.04
N ASP A 247 -24.65 20.46 -8.06
CA ASP A 247 -24.11 21.54 -7.22
C ASP A 247 -23.98 21.09 -5.77
N VAL A 248 -22.77 21.22 -5.24
CA VAL A 248 -22.44 21.05 -3.84
C VAL A 248 -21.80 22.36 -3.36
N PRO A 249 -22.61 23.36 -2.99
CA PRO A 249 -22.10 24.70 -2.71
C PRO A 249 -21.25 24.79 -1.44
N ASP A 250 -21.55 23.96 -0.44
CA ASP A 250 -20.80 23.88 0.81
C ASP A 250 -21.20 22.59 1.52
N LEU A 251 -20.32 21.57 1.48
CA LEU A 251 -20.46 20.34 2.23
C LEU A 251 -19.36 20.28 3.28
N LEU A 252 -19.75 20.29 4.53
CA LEU A 252 -18.87 20.23 5.69
C LEU A 252 -18.92 18.85 6.31
N LEU A 253 -17.79 18.19 6.41
CA LEU A 253 -17.57 17.00 7.22
C LEU A 253 -16.66 17.34 8.39
N GLN A 254 -17.08 17.01 9.60
CA GLN A 254 -16.29 17.17 10.83
C GLN A 254 -16.17 15.85 11.58
N THR A 255 -15.01 15.64 12.11
CA THR A 255 -14.71 14.63 13.14
C THR A 255 -14.19 15.38 14.38
N PRO A 256 -13.91 14.74 15.52
CA PRO A 256 -13.24 15.39 16.63
C PRO A 256 -11.86 15.98 16.28
N ASN A 257 -11.17 15.43 15.27
CA ASN A 257 -9.79 15.79 14.95
C ASN A 257 -9.63 16.38 13.54
N SER A 258 -10.64 16.30 12.68
CA SER A 258 -10.55 16.72 11.28
C SER A 258 -11.74 17.58 10.84
N GLU A 259 -11.47 18.44 9.86
CA GLU A 259 -12.50 19.20 9.14
C GLU A 259 -12.24 19.11 7.63
N VAL A 260 -13.28 18.80 6.86
CA VAL A 260 -13.23 18.74 5.39
C VAL A 260 -14.38 19.56 4.83
N ARG A 261 -14.09 20.49 3.92
CA ARG A 261 -15.05 21.30 3.18
C ARG A 261 -14.92 21.01 1.70
N LEU A 262 -16.04 20.72 1.06
CA LEU A 262 -16.12 20.47 -0.37
C LEU A 262 -17.10 21.46 -1.01
N THR A 263 -16.64 22.15 -2.04
CA THR A 263 -17.46 22.93 -2.95
C THR A 263 -17.29 22.34 -4.35
N ALA A 264 -18.39 21.99 -5.04
CA ALA A 264 -18.30 21.44 -6.38
C ALA A 264 -19.49 21.84 -7.24
N THR A 265 -19.23 22.07 -8.53
CA THR A 265 -20.22 22.19 -9.59
C THR A 265 -19.80 21.29 -10.72
N ILE A 266 -20.63 20.31 -11.05
CA ILE A 266 -20.31 19.22 -11.97
C ILE A 266 -21.43 19.11 -13.00
N PRO A 267 -21.29 19.68 -14.20
CA PRO A 267 -22.23 19.45 -15.30
C PRO A 267 -22.30 17.97 -15.68
N TRP A 268 -23.49 17.41 -15.85
CA TRP A 268 -23.66 16.01 -16.27
C TRP A 268 -22.94 15.71 -17.57
N SER A 269 -22.96 16.67 -18.50
CA SER A 269 -22.24 16.58 -19.77
C SER A 269 -20.72 16.48 -19.62
N SER A 270 -20.15 16.85 -18.46
CA SER A 270 -18.72 16.68 -18.18
C SER A 270 -18.34 15.26 -17.81
N LEU A 271 -19.31 14.41 -17.48
CA LEU A 271 -19.15 13.00 -17.07
C LEU A 271 -19.54 12.00 -18.15
N GLU A 272 -19.97 12.46 -19.34
CA GLU A 272 -20.36 11.61 -20.46
C GLU A 272 -19.14 11.10 -21.26
N ASP A 273 -19.31 10.11 -22.12
CA ASP A 273 -18.23 9.54 -22.96
C ASP A 273 -17.60 10.58 -23.90
N HIS A 274 -18.39 11.56 -24.35
CA HIS A 274 -17.93 12.73 -25.11
C HIS A 274 -18.16 14.00 -24.30
N PRO A 275 -17.35 14.26 -23.25
CA PRO A 275 -17.68 15.24 -22.25
C PRO A 275 -17.66 16.66 -22.82
N GLN A 276 -18.71 17.39 -22.51
CA GLN A 276 -18.87 18.80 -22.79
C GLN A 276 -18.91 19.57 -21.45
N GLY A 277 -18.56 20.82 -21.45
CA GLY A 277 -18.56 21.60 -20.21
C GLY A 277 -17.35 21.33 -19.33
N SER A 278 -17.35 21.93 -18.16
CA SER A 278 -16.24 21.88 -17.22
C SER A 278 -16.77 21.79 -15.79
N MET A 279 -16.43 20.72 -15.09
CA MET A 279 -16.62 20.61 -13.64
C MET A 279 -15.59 21.49 -12.92
N LYS A 280 -15.98 21.94 -11.71
CA LYS A 280 -15.11 22.64 -10.76
C LYS A 280 -15.30 22.00 -9.40
N ALA A 281 -14.21 21.67 -8.73
CA ALA A 281 -14.25 21.18 -7.36
C ALA A 281 -13.12 21.80 -6.56
N LEU A 282 -13.42 22.21 -5.34
CA LEU A 282 -12.47 22.72 -4.37
C LEU A 282 -12.65 21.97 -3.05
N LEU A 283 -11.61 21.30 -2.62
CA LEU A 283 -11.52 20.62 -1.35
C LEU A 283 -10.56 21.36 -0.42
N ASN A 284 -11.02 21.69 0.78
CA ASN A 284 -10.19 22.18 1.88
C ASN A 284 -10.32 21.19 3.03
N ALA A 285 -9.21 20.59 3.44
CA ALA A 285 -9.19 19.61 4.50
C ALA A 285 -8.08 19.91 5.52
N SER A 286 -8.41 19.71 6.78
CA SER A 286 -7.49 19.69 7.90
C SER A 286 -7.68 18.35 8.61
N LEU A 287 -6.77 17.40 8.39
CA LEU A 287 -6.90 16.00 8.82
C LEU A 287 -6.03 15.77 10.05
N GLY A 288 -6.66 15.45 11.16
CA GLY A 288 -5.97 15.10 12.40
C GLY A 288 -5.28 13.75 12.34
N LYS A 289 -4.22 13.58 13.14
CA LYS A 289 -3.42 12.35 13.20
C LYS A 289 -4.27 11.10 13.41
N GLU A 290 -5.20 11.14 14.37
CA GLU A 290 -6.00 9.96 14.73
C GLU A 290 -6.86 9.47 13.56
N ASP A 291 -7.54 10.37 12.87
CA ASP A 291 -8.38 10.03 11.73
C ASP A 291 -7.56 9.54 10.53
N LEU A 292 -6.40 10.16 10.27
CA LEU A 292 -5.46 9.71 9.25
C LEU A 292 -4.96 8.28 9.53
N LEU A 293 -4.60 7.98 10.77
CA LEU A 293 -4.10 6.66 11.17
C LEU A 293 -5.18 5.59 11.17
N ILE A 294 -6.44 5.96 11.42
CA ILE A 294 -7.58 5.08 11.23
C ILE A 294 -7.76 4.76 9.73
N ALA A 295 -7.73 5.78 8.87
CA ALA A 295 -7.85 5.59 7.42
C ALA A 295 -6.69 4.75 6.83
N ALA A 296 -5.49 4.87 7.41
CA ALA A 296 -4.29 4.14 7.02
C ALA A 296 -3.94 3.02 8.03
N GLY A 297 -4.90 2.20 8.40
CA GLY A 297 -4.80 1.18 9.46
C GLY A 297 -3.66 0.17 9.32
N SER A 298 -3.22 -0.13 8.09
CA SER A 298 -2.14 -1.09 7.78
C SER A 298 -0.72 -0.56 8.03
N LEU A 299 -0.56 0.72 8.42
CA LEU A 299 0.77 1.28 8.71
C LEU A 299 1.40 0.68 9.97
N PRO A 300 2.74 0.54 10.02
CA PRO A 300 3.45 0.03 11.19
C PRO A 300 3.15 0.85 12.45
N GLU A 301 3.04 0.18 13.60
CA GLU A 301 2.75 0.83 14.88
C GLU A 301 3.81 1.87 15.27
N ASP A 302 5.07 1.64 14.93
CA ASP A 302 6.16 2.59 15.18
C ASP A 302 5.98 3.87 14.36
N PHE A 303 5.52 3.75 13.11
CA PHE A 303 5.18 4.91 12.28
C PHE A 303 4.00 5.68 12.88
N LYS A 304 2.94 4.99 13.31
CA LYS A 304 1.78 5.62 13.95
C LYS A 304 2.18 6.43 15.19
N LYS A 305 3.08 5.87 16.02
CA LYS A 305 3.61 6.57 17.21
C LYS A 305 4.46 7.78 16.85
N ALA A 306 5.32 7.65 15.83
CA ALA A 306 6.24 8.69 15.40
C ALA A 306 5.58 9.83 14.59
N TYR A 307 4.40 9.59 14.01
CA TYR A 307 3.69 10.57 13.19
C TYR A 307 3.39 11.85 14.02
N PRO A 308 3.66 13.06 13.47
CA PRO A 308 3.46 14.33 14.18
C PRO A 308 2.01 14.56 14.65
N ASP A 309 1.85 15.16 15.83
CA ASP A 309 0.52 15.54 16.37
C ASP A 309 0.00 16.87 15.77
N LYS A 310 0.26 17.09 14.49
CA LYS A 310 -0.21 18.26 13.74
C LYS A 310 -1.16 17.82 12.65
N PRO A 311 -2.21 18.60 12.37
CA PRO A 311 -3.11 18.25 11.29
C PRO A 311 -2.43 18.39 9.91
N LEU A 312 -2.71 17.45 9.02
CA LEU A 312 -2.36 17.54 7.61
C LEU A 312 -3.35 18.46 6.91
N ALA A 313 -2.89 19.61 6.45
CA ALA A 313 -3.69 20.55 5.67
C ALA A 313 -3.60 20.20 4.18
N ILE A 314 -4.74 20.12 3.51
CA ILE A 314 -4.87 19.87 2.07
C ILE A 314 -5.80 20.90 1.48
N THR A 315 -5.35 21.59 0.42
CA THR A 315 -6.21 22.37 -0.46
C THR A 315 -6.04 21.82 -1.88
N ALA A 316 -7.12 21.29 -2.45
CA ALA A 316 -7.11 20.72 -3.79
C ALA A 316 -8.22 21.32 -4.65
N GLY A 317 -7.84 21.98 -5.73
CA GLY A 317 -8.74 22.53 -6.74
C GLY A 317 -8.59 21.79 -8.07
N VAL A 318 -9.71 21.44 -8.68
CA VAL A 318 -9.75 20.72 -9.96
C VAL A 318 -10.76 21.37 -10.87
N GLU A 319 -10.40 21.56 -12.15
CA GLU A 319 -11.28 22.02 -13.21
C GLU A 319 -11.15 21.14 -14.45
N GLY A 320 -12.23 20.95 -15.20
CA GLY A 320 -12.20 20.20 -16.45
C GLY A 320 -13.35 19.20 -16.60
N ASN A 321 -13.09 18.11 -17.32
CA ASN A 321 -14.04 17.03 -17.56
C ASN A 321 -13.28 15.70 -17.75
N LEU A 322 -13.97 14.61 -18.06
CA LEU A 322 -13.33 13.30 -18.25
C LEU A 322 -12.37 13.24 -19.45
N SER A 323 -12.45 14.17 -20.41
CA SER A 323 -11.46 14.27 -21.48
C SER A 323 -10.27 15.15 -21.12
N SER A 324 -10.47 16.19 -20.31
CA SER A 324 -9.39 17.10 -19.94
C SER A 324 -9.61 17.60 -18.51
N ILE A 325 -8.65 17.32 -17.64
CA ILE A 325 -8.66 17.71 -16.23
C ILE A 325 -7.44 18.55 -15.89
N ARG A 326 -7.62 19.56 -15.07
CA ARG A 326 -6.54 20.44 -14.59
C ARG A 326 -6.59 20.55 -13.06
N ILE A 327 -5.47 20.36 -12.42
CA ILE A 327 -5.26 20.68 -11.01
C ILE A 327 -4.95 22.17 -10.94
N THR A 328 -5.90 22.98 -10.49
CA THR A 328 -5.77 24.45 -10.37
C THR A 328 -5.06 24.85 -9.09
N GLN A 329 -5.20 24.01 -8.05
CA GLN A 329 -4.53 24.17 -6.78
C GLN A 329 -4.28 22.79 -6.18
N GLY A 330 -3.08 22.58 -5.62
CA GLY A 330 -2.72 21.35 -4.95
C GLY A 330 -1.70 21.65 -3.87
N ASP A 331 -2.15 22.12 -2.71
CA ASP A 331 -1.30 22.45 -1.57
C ASP A 331 -1.49 21.39 -0.48
N ILE A 332 -0.42 20.76 -0.07
CA ILE A 332 -0.40 19.76 1.01
C ILE A 332 0.67 20.19 2.01
N MET A 333 0.30 20.34 3.26
CA MET A 333 1.21 20.79 4.30
C MET A 333 1.00 20.02 5.60
N LEU A 334 2.07 19.41 6.11
CA LEU A 334 2.15 18.93 7.47
C LEU A 334 3.08 19.87 8.25
N PRO A 335 2.55 20.71 9.16
CA PRO A 335 3.34 21.75 9.82
C PRO A 335 4.58 21.21 10.54
N GLY A 336 5.74 21.78 10.21
CA GLY A 336 7.04 21.35 10.73
C GLY A 336 7.66 20.12 10.02
N ALA A 337 6.89 19.37 9.23
CA ALA A 337 7.36 18.17 8.52
C ALA A 337 7.59 18.43 7.02
N PHE A 338 6.59 18.89 6.29
CA PHE A 338 6.74 19.22 4.87
C PHE A 338 5.67 20.17 4.35
N GLN A 339 6.00 20.79 3.24
CA GLN A 339 5.07 21.54 2.40
C GLN A 339 5.26 21.12 0.95
N MET A 340 4.17 20.85 0.26
CA MET A 340 4.16 20.38 -1.14
C MET A 340 3.11 21.16 -1.92
N ASN A 341 3.46 21.58 -3.13
CA ASN A 341 2.57 22.17 -4.10
C ASN A 341 2.57 21.32 -5.37
N VAL A 342 1.40 21.00 -5.88
CA VAL A 342 1.18 20.19 -7.08
C VAL A 342 0.27 20.97 -8.02
N THR A 343 0.66 21.08 -9.28
CA THR A 343 -0.17 21.62 -10.37
C THR A 343 -0.02 20.71 -11.58
N GLY A 344 -0.98 20.74 -12.48
CA GLY A 344 -0.89 19.90 -13.68
C GLY A 344 -2.17 19.85 -14.49
N SER A 345 -2.08 19.17 -15.62
CA SER A 345 -3.22 18.91 -16.48
C SER A 345 -3.07 17.54 -17.14
N MET A 346 -4.20 16.92 -17.46
CA MET A 346 -4.26 15.65 -18.15
C MET A 346 -5.39 15.65 -19.16
N GLU A 347 -5.09 15.20 -20.37
CA GLU A 347 -6.06 15.03 -21.45
C GLU A 347 -6.30 13.54 -21.72
N SER A 348 -7.46 13.18 -22.23
CA SER A 348 -7.89 11.80 -22.50
C SER A 348 -7.74 10.91 -21.27
N VAL A 349 -8.23 11.38 -20.12
CA VAL A 349 -7.99 10.79 -18.78
C VAL A 349 -8.38 9.31 -18.72
N THR A 350 -9.47 8.94 -19.39
CA THR A 350 -10.00 7.56 -19.42
C THR A 350 -9.36 6.66 -20.47
N ASP A 351 -8.66 7.25 -21.47
CA ASP A 351 -7.99 6.51 -22.55
C ASP A 351 -6.49 6.36 -22.25
N SER A 352 -6.06 5.19 -21.78
CA SER A 352 -4.67 4.92 -21.45
C SER A 352 -3.69 5.02 -22.62
N ILE A 353 -4.18 4.90 -23.85
CA ILE A 353 -3.36 4.96 -25.07
C ILE A 353 -3.15 6.41 -25.53
N ARG A 354 -4.21 7.22 -25.52
CA ARG A 354 -4.19 8.60 -25.97
C ARG A 354 -3.91 9.61 -24.86
N ARG A 355 -3.82 9.14 -23.62
CA ARG A 355 -3.57 9.99 -22.46
C ARG A 355 -2.31 10.83 -22.65
N THR A 356 -2.48 12.15 -22.46
CA THR A 356 -1.37 13.11 -22.39
C THR A 356 -1.55 13.95 -21.13
N GLY A 357 -0.45 14.39 -20.56
CA GLY A 357 -0.55 15.24 -19.36
C GLY A 357 0.81 15.63 -18.82
N GLU A 358 0.75 16.61 -17.93
CA GLU A 358 1.90 17.09 -17.17
C GLU A 358 1.51 17.33 -15.72
N ILE A 359 2.42 17.04 -14.81
CA ILE A 359 2.31 17.33 -13.39
C ILE A 359 3.59 18.00 -12.94
N GLN A 360 3.49 19.13 -12.27
CA GLN A 360 4.58 19.85 -11.66
C GLN A 360 4.47 19.73 -10.13
N LEU A 361 5.60 19.42 -9.52
CA LEU A 361 5.72 19.24 -8.07
C LEU A 361 6.79 20.17 -7.51
N LYS A 362 6.48 20.85 -6.41
CA LYS A 362 7.45 21.56 -5.58
C LYS A 362 7.22 21.15 -4.14
N ALA A 363 8.28 20.68 -3.48
CA ALA A 363 8.18 20.29 -2.08
C ALA A 363 9.39 20.80 -1.29
N ARG A 364 9.18 21.01 0.01
CA ARG A 364 10.22 21.36 0.96
C ARG A 364 10.04 20.54 2.23
N SER A 365 11.12 19.92 2.70
CA SER A 365 11.12 19.17 3.96
C SER A 365 11.40 20.06 5.16
N GLY A 366 10.74 19.76 6.26
CA GLY A 366 11.14 20.08 7.63
C GLY A 366 11.66 18.80 8.29
N ASN A 367 11.15 18.47 9.48
CA ASN A 367 11.48 17.20 10.15
C ASN A 367 10.63 16.07 9.59
N LEU A 368 11.29 15.11 8.95
CA LEU A 368 10.69 13.90 8.36
C LEU A 368 11.11 12.61 9.09
N ASP A 369 11.67 12.70 10.32
CA ASP A 369 12.19 11.53 11.06
C ASP A 369 11.13 10.44 11.28
N PHE A 370 9.86 10.82 11.35
CA PHE A 370 8.75 9.85 11.47
C PHE A 370 8.68 8.86 10.30
N LEU A 371 9.17 9.23 9.09
CA LEU A 371 9.23 8.32 7.95
C LEU A 371 10.25 7.20 8.15
N LEU A 372 11.30 7.44 8.95
CA LEU A 372 12.29 6.41 9.29
C LEU A 372 11.68 5.26 10.09
N ALA A 373 10.56 5.51 10.78
CA ALA A 373 9.82 4.48 11.49
C ALA A 373 9.18 3.42 10.57
N MET A 374 9.13 3.65 9.26
CA MET A 374 8.74 2.65 8.26
C MET A 374 9.85 1.63 7.98
N LEU A 375 11.10 1.95 8.33
CA LEU A 375 12.22 1.03 8.19
C LEU A 375 12.26 0.02 9.35
N PRO A 376 12.86 -1.18 9.15
CA PRO A 376 13.14 -2.10 10.24
C PRO A 376 13.98 -1.42 11.34
N ALA A 377 13.73 -1.75 12.61
CA ALA A 377 14.38 -1.11 13.75
C ALA A 377 15.92 -1.16 13.69
N SER A 378 16.50 -2.25 13.16
CA SER A 378 17.94 -2.43 12.97
C SER A 378 18.58 -1.47 11.96
N GLN A 379 17.79 -0.83 11.11
CA GLN A 379 18.28 0.06 10.04
C GLN A 379 18.02 1.55 10.34
N ARG A 380 17.07 1.88 11.23
CA ARG A 380 16.65 3.27 11.49
C ARG A 380 17.79 4.19 11.89
N ASP A 381 18.67 3.70 12.72
CA ASP A 381 19.83 4.46 13.22
C ASP A 381 20.92 4.71 12.16
N GLN A 382 20.83 4.07 11.00
CA GLN A 382 21.78 4.24 9.91
C GLN A 382 21.39 5.40 8.99
N PHE A 383 20.11 5.79 8.99
CA PHE A 383 19.56 6.81 8.09
C PHE A 383 19.06 8.03 8.85
N ALA A 384 19.09 9.17 8.18
CA ALA A 384 18.48 10.42 8.60
C ALA A 384 17.87 11.11 7.40
N ILE A 385 16.86 11.94 7.61
CA ILE A 385 16.28 12.78 6.55
C ILE A 385 16.54 14.24 6.95
N PRO A 386 17.52 14.92 6.35
CA PRO A 386 17.84 16.28 6.72
C PRO A 386 16.67 17.22 6.43
N ALA A 387 16.45 18.18 7.31
CA ALA A 387 15.50 19.24 7.08
C ALA A 387 16.00 20.20 5.98
N GLY A 388 15.08 20.87 5.30
CA GLY A 388 15.43 21.88 4.29
C GLY A 388 15.68 21.33 2.88
N ILE A 389 15.50 20.03 2.67
CA ILE A 389 15.50 19.47 1.31
C ILE A 389 14.43 20.17 0.46
N GLN A 390 14.79 20.61 -0.71
CA GLN A 390 13.87 21.12 -1.72
C GLN A 390 13.81 20.12 -2.87
N LEU A 391 12.61 19.73 -3.24
CA LEU A 391 12.34 18.90 -4.40
C LEU A 391 11.53 19.72 -5.41
N LYS A 392 12.01 19.76 -6.65
CA LYS A 392 11.26 20.27 -7.80
C LYS A 392 11.18 19.16 -8.81
N GLY A 393 10.00 18.97 -9.38
CA GLY A 393 9.80 17.91 -10.35
C GLY A 393 8.75 18.24 -11.38
N GLU A 394 8.91 17.63 -12.52
CA GLU A 394 7.94 17.61 -13.58
C GLU A 394 7.82 16.17 -14.08
N ALA A 395 6.60 15.72 -14.28
CA ALA A 395 6.31 14.44 -14.90
C ALA A 395 5.34 14.66 -16.06
N THR A 396 5.62 14.05 -17.19
CA THR A 396 4.76 14.11 -18.38
C THR A 396 4.43 12.71 -18.85
N VAL A 397 3.24 12.55 -19.43
CA VAL A 397 2.83 11.33 -20.12
C VAL A 397 2.33 11.71 -21.52
N ALA A 398 2.83 11.03 -22.52
CA ALA A 398 2.37 11.15 -23.90
C ALA A 398 2.71 9.89 -24.69
N ASN A 399 1.77 9.42 -25.54
CA ASN A 399 1.98 8.23 -26.37
C ASN A 399 2.44 7.00 -25.57
N GLN A 400 1.87 6.79 -24.39
CA GLN A 400 2.24 5.72 -23.45
C GLN A 400 3.68 5.81 -22.91
N GLU A 401 4.36 6.92 -23.13
CA GLU A 401 5.68 7.20 -22.57
C GLU A 401 5.56 8.16 -21.40
N TYR A 402 6.13 7.76 -20.27
CA TYR A 402 6.27 8.57 -19.07
C TYR A 402 7.66 9.19 -19.04
N ARG A 403 7.73 10.49 -18.83
CA ARG A 403 8.98 11.22 -18.64
C ARG A 403 8.94 11.93 -17.29
N THR A 404 10.05 11.99 -16.62
CA THR A 404 10.19 12.78 -15.39
C THR A 404 11.51 13.51 -15.35
N GLU A 405 11.47 14.71 -14.83
CA GLU A 405 12.63 15.50 -14.44
C GLU A 405 12.47 15.89 -12.97
N LEU A 406 13.41 15.44 -12.12
CA LEU A 406 13.43 15.72 -10.69
C LEU A 406 14.75 16.38 -10.33
N VAL A 407 14.66 17.41 -9.50
CA VAL A 407 15.82 18.09 -8.93
C VAL A 407 15.62 18.18 -7.42
N LEU A 408 16.47 17.49 -6.68
CA LEU A 408 16.58 17.58 -5.24
C LEU A 408 17.78 18.46 -4.89
N THR A 409 17.58 19.40 -3.99
CA THR A 409 18.67 20.23 -3.44
C THR A 409 18.68 20.13 -1.93
N GLN A 410 19.88 19.98 -1.37
CA GLN A 410 20.14 19.94 0.07
C GLN A 410 21.44 20.70 0.33
N ASP A 411 21.36 21.86 0.97
CA ASP A 411 22.47 22.77 1.15
C ASP A 411 23.17 23.11 -0.19
N LYS A 412 24.43 22.67 -0.37
CA LYS A 412 25.18 22.79 -1.62
C LYS A 412 24.98 21.62 -2.57
N GLY A 413 24.48 20.50 -2.05
CA GLY A 413 24.27 19.27 -2.81
C GLY A 413 23.07 19.38 -3.75
N LYS A 414 23.24 18.85 -4.95
CA LYS A 414 22.19 18.79 -5.96
C LYS A 414 22.14 17.41 -6.58
N VAL A 415 20.95 16.81 -6.62
CA VAL A 415 20.69 15.57 -7.33
C VAL A 415 19.65 15.83 -8.41
N GLY A 416 20.04 15.60 -9.66
CA GLY A 416 19.15 15.72 -10.81
C GLY A 416 18.88 14.34 -11.40
N LEU A 417 17.62 14.01 -11.65
CA LEU A 417 17.18 12.79 -12.32
C LEU A 417 16.32 13.17 -13.51
N THR A 418 16.68 12.68 -14.69
CA THR A 418 15.79 12.64 -15.85
C THR A 418 15.54 11.18 -16.20
N ALA A 419 14.28 10.79 -16.38
CA ALA A 419 13.95 9.42 -16.73
C ALA A 419 12.82 9.36 -17.75
N ARG A 420 12.83 8.31 -18.57
CA ARG A 420 11.77 7.92 -19.50
C ARG A 420 11.43 6.47 -19.30
N TYR A 421 10.16 6.14 -19.39
CA TYR A 421 9.67 4.77 -19.27
C TYR A 421 8.49 4.53 -20.20
N ASN A 422 8.56 3.46 -20.97
CA ASN A 422 7.46 2.97 -21.80
C ASN A 422 7.01 1.60 -21.27
N PRO A 423 5.83 1.50 -20.61
CA PRO A 423 5.37 0.26 -19.99
C PRO A 423 4.99 -0.83 -20.99
N VAL A 424 4.65 -0.45 -22.24
CA VAL A 424 4.28 -1.44 -23.28
C VAL A 424 5.52 -2.11 -23.85
N GLN A 425 6.57 -1.34 -24.06
CA GLN A 425 7.84 -1.84 -24.57
C GLN A 425 8.78 -2.28 -23.47
N LEU A 426 8.47 -1.98 -22.20
CA LEU A 426 9.34 -2.13 -21.03
C LEU A 426 10.69 -1.43 -21.21
N ALA A 427 10.70 -0.37 -22.02
CA ALA A 427 11.89 0.41 -22.33
C ALA A 427 12.07 1.54 -21.32
N TYR A 428 13.30 1.77 -20.88
CA TYR A 428 13.66 2.83 -19.94
C TYR A 428 14.95 3.52 -20.32
N GLU A 429 15.03 4.78 -19.96
CA GLU A 429 16.25 5.60 -19.99
C GLU A 429 16.26 6.44 -18.71
N ALA A 430 17.38 6.50 -18.01
CA ALA A 430 17.56 7.33 -16.84
C ALA A 430 18.93 8.00 -16.86
N ASN A 431 18.97 9.26 -16.43
CA ASN A 431 20.22 10.01 -16.25
C ASN A 431 20.17 10.65 -14.86
N LEU A 432 21.03 10.16 -13.98
CA LEU A 432 21.22 10.64 -12.61
C LEU A 432 22.51 11.47 -12.57
N ARG A 433 22.43 12.69 -12.06
CA ARG A 433 23.58 13.54 -11.79
C ARG A 433 23.57 13.95 -10.33
N ILE A 434 24.63 13.65 -9.64
CA ILE A 434 24.88 14.04 -8.25
C ILE A 434 26.03 15.05 -8.27
N ASP A 435 25.78 16.21 -7.72
CA ASP A 435 26.75 17.29 -7.62
C ASP A 435 26.88 17.71 -6.16
N SER A 436 28.09 17.57 -5.63
CA SER A 436 28.46 18.10 -4.33
C SER A 436 27.54 17.65 -3.16
N LEU A 437 27.01 16.42 -3.22
CA LEU A 437 26.18 15.87 -2.17
C LEU A 437 27.02 15.49 -0.96
N GLU A 438 26.49 15.76 0.24
CA GLU A 438 27.04 15.31 1.52
C GLU A 438 26.21 14.12 2.07
N PRO A 439 26.53 12.87 1.68
CA PRO A 439 25.72 11.72 2.05
C PRO A 439 25.61 11.48 3.56
N THR A 440 26.57 11.95 4.37
CA THR A 440 26.52 11.88 5.84
C THR A 440 25.29 12.57 6.45
N HIS A 441 24.68 13.52 5.75
CA HIS A 441 23.40 14.10 6.16
C HIS A 441 22.25 13.08 6.10
N PHE A 442 22.36 12.06 5.22
CA PHE A 442 21.37 10.99 5.04
C PHE A 442 21.79 9.69 5.73
N MET A 443 23.09 9.45 5.88
CA MET A 443 23.68 8.29 6.51
C MET A 443 24.73 8.74 7.52
N PRO A 444 24.32 9.26 8.71
CA PRO A 444 25.24 9.94 9.64
C PRO A 444 26.29 9.01 10.27
N LYS A 445 26.07 7.71 10.26
CA LYS A 445 27.04 6.70 10.76
C LYS A 445 27.98 6.19 9.65
N ASP A 446 27.71 6.55 8.39
CA ASP A 446 28.58 6.22 7.28
C ASP A 446 29.71 7.24 7.17
N SER A 447 30.83 6.81 6.60
CA SER A 447 31.99 7.66 6.37
C SER A 447 31.99 8.30 4.97
N LEU A 448 30.89 8.28 4.25
CA LEU A 448 30.77 8.88 2.92
C LEU A 448 30.44 10.38 3.05
N PHE A 449 31.48 11.21 3.07
CA PHE A 449 31.38 12.65 3.33
C PHE A 449 31.03 13.50 2.11
N TRP A 450 31.36 13.02 0.91
CA TRP A 450 31.21 13.80 -0.31
C TRP A 450 31.02 12.90 -1.53
N LEU A 451 30.13 13.30 -2.42
CA LEU A 451 29.88 12.56 -3.66
C LEU A 451 29.54 13.50 -4.81
N THR A 452 30.32 13.39 -5.89
CA THR A 452 30.01 13.96 -7.21
C THR A 452 30.10 12.84 -8.24
N ALA A 453 28.97 12.50 -8.85
CA ALA A 453 28.87 11.37 -9.76
C ALA A 453 27.78 11.60 -10.82
N SER A 454 27.90 10.89 -11.93
CA SER A 454 26.83 10.80 -12.93
C SER A 454 26.65 9.36 -13.37
N VAL A 455 25.40 8.98 -13.61
CA VAL A 455 25.04 7.64 -14.11
C VAL A 455 24.01 7.81 -15.20
N LYS A 456 24.27 7.22 -16.34
CA LYS A 456 23.31 7.08 -17.44
C LYS A 456 23.00 5.60 -17.60
N ALA A 457 21.71 5.26 -17.62
CA ALA A 457 21.24 3.91 -17.81
C ALA A 457 20.15 3.90 -18.88
N GLU A 458 20.20 2.93 -19.78
CA GLU A 458 19.16 2.69 -20.77
C GLU A 458 18.94 1.19 -20.96
N GLY A 459 17.71 0.79 -21.27
CA GLY A 459 17.47 -0.64 -21.44
C GLY A 459 16.02 -0.99 -21.75
N ARG A 460 15.81 -2.30 -21.80
CA ARG A 460 14.51 -2.91 -22.00
C ARG A 460 14.40 -4.19 -21.18
N GLY A 461 13.27 -4.36 -20.47
CA GLY A 461 13.06 -5.50 -19.57
C GLY A 461 13.74 -5.29 -18.22
N THR A 462 13.29 -6.04 -17.21
CA THR A 462 13.75 -5.96 -15.82
C THR A 462 14.28 -7.29 -15.28
N ASP A 463 14.04 -8.40 -15.98
CA ASP A 463 14.55 -9.72 -15.62
C ASP A 463 15.92 -9.95 -16.27
N PRO A 464 17.04 -9.95 -15.51
CA PRO A 464 18.38 -10.13 -16.06
C PRO A 464 18.62 -11.51 -16.65
N PHE A 465 17.79 -12.49 -16.30
CA PHE A 465 17.88 -13.86 -16.81
C PHE A 465 17.10 -14.08 -18.12
N SER A 466 16.41 -13.06 -18.62
CA SER A 466 15.67 -13.11 -19.86
C SER A 466 16.53 -12.69 -21.05
N GLU A 467 16.63 -13.49 -22.09
CA GLU A 467 17.36 -13.15 -23.33
C GLU A 467 16.82 -11.89 -24.03
N ARG A 468 15.58 -11.48 -23.71
CA ARG A 468 14.95 -10.28 -24.27
C ARG A 468 15.34 -9.01 -23.52
N THR A 469 15.93 -9.15 -22.34
CA THR A 469 16.41 -8.03 -21.54
C THR A 469 17.75 -7.56 -22.06
N TRP A 470 17.86 -6.26 -22.22
CA TRP A 470 19.13 -5.61 -22.45
C TRP A 470 19.22 -4.32 -21.63
N ALA A 471 20.40 -3.99 -21.19
CA ALA A 471 20.69 -2.77 -20.45
C ALA A 471 22.09 -2.25 -20.79
N LYS A 472 22.25 -0.95 -20.74
CA LYS A 472 23.55 -0.27 -20.76
C LYS A 472 23.62 0.70 -19.60
N LEU A 473 24.80 0.82 -19.01
CA LEU A 473 25.09 1.73 -17.92
C LEU A 473 26.42 2.42 -18.23
N ASP A 474 26.44 3.74 -18.10
CA ASP A 474 27.64 4.57 -18.16
C ASP A 474 27.66 5.39 -16.86
N GLY A 475 28.66 5.16 -16.02
CA GLY A 475 28.84 5.76 -14.72
C GLY A 475 30.17 6.48 -14.63
N LYS A 476 30.15 7.68 -14.04
CA LYS A 476 31.38 8.41 -13.71
C LYS A 476 31.32 8.93 -12.29
N ILE A 477 32.31 8.59 -11.48
CA ILE A 477 32.57 9.17 -10.18
C ILE A 477 33.67 10.21 -10.37
N SER A 478 33.29 11.48 -10.25
CA SER A 478 34.23 12.60 -10.42
C SER A 478 34.98 12.89 -9.13
N ASP A 479 34.30 12.72 -7.99
CA ASP A 479 34.90 12.91 -6.64
C ASP A 479 34.06 12.17 -5.59
N ILE A 480 34.68 11.36 -4.78
CA ILE A 480 34.11 10.67 -3.65
C ILE A 480 35.07 10.77 -2.47
N ARG A 481 34.56 11.14 -1.28
CA ARG A 481 35.32 11.14 -0.04
C ARG A 481 34.69 10.18 0.94
N TYR A 482 35.46 9.13 1.29
CA TYR A 482 35.06 8.11 2.25
C TYR A 482 36.07 8.04 3.39
N GLY A 483 35.64 8.36 4.62
CA GLY A 483 36.56 8.53 5.73
C GLY A 483 37.60 9.62 5.48
N ALA A 484 38.84 9.31 5.65
CA ALA A 484 39.98 10.16 5.29
C ALA A 484 40.40 10.02 3.80
N SER A 485 39.83 9.05 3.09
CA SER A 485 40.21 8.73 1.70
C SER A 485 39.40 9.57 0.71
N SER A 486 40.09 9.97 -0.35
CA SER A 486 39.45 10.62 -1.49
C SER A 486 39.80 9.85 -2.77
N VAL A 487 38.82 9.61 -3.63
CA VAL A 487 38.98 8.93 -4.92
C VAL A 487 38.29 9.75 -5.99
N SER A 488 38.93 9.91 -7.12
CA SER A 488 38.40 10.66 -8.25
C SER A 488 38.66 9.93 -9.58
N ASP A 489 38.02 10.40 -10.63
CA ASP A 489 38.22 9.91 -12.00
C ASP A 489 38.06 8.39 -12.18
N VAL A 490 36.96 7.86 -11.63
CA VAL A 490 36.53 6.47 -11.83
C VAL A 490 35.38 6.44 -12.84
N SER A 491 35.50 5.61 -13.87
CA SER A 491 34.43 5.30 -14.83
C SER A 491 34.00 3.85 -14.69
N ILE A 492 32.71 3.61 -14.92
CA ILE A 492 32.08 2.29 -14.88
C ILE A 492 31.19 2.17 -16.10
N ASP A 493 31.52 1.24 -16.98
CA ASP A 493 30.75 0.93 -18.18
C ASP A 493 30.12 -0.47 -18.01
N GLY A 494 28.79 -0.56 -18.14
CA GLY A 494 28.06 -1.81 -17.98
C GLY A 494 27.18 -2.12 -19.18
N SER A 495 27.08 -3.38 -19.55
CA SER A 495 26.13 -3.85 -20.54
C SER A 495 25.60 -5.23 -20.22
N LEU A 496 24.32 -5.42 -20.46
CA LEU A 496 23.65 -6.71 -20.42
C LEU A 496 22.96 -6.92 -21.77
N GLU A 497 23.28 -7.97 -22.46
CA GLU A 497 22.64 -8.35 -23.72
C GLU A 497 22.66 -9.87 -23.90
N LYS A 498 21.52 -10.46 -24.19
CA LYS A 498 21.39 -11.93 -24.38
C LYS A 498 22.01 -12.73 -23.23
N ASN A 499 21.67 -12.35 -21.99
CA ASN A 499 22.19 -12.97 -20.75
C ASN A 499 23.69 -12.77 -20.50
N LEU A 500 24.40 -12.03 -21.34
CA LEU A 500 25.80 -11.70 -21.15
C LEU A 500 25.92 -10.33 -20.48
N LEU A 501 26.35 -10.33 -19.23
CA LEU A 501 26.71 -9.12 -18.46
C LEU A 501 28.21 -8.83 -18.67
N LYS A 502 28.52 -7.59 -19.00
CA LYS A 502 29.88 -7.04 -19.01
C LYS A 502 29.89 -5.79 -18.16
N VAL A 503 30.91 -5.65 -17.30
CA VAL A 503 31.14 -4.44 -16.50
C VAL A 503 32.62 -4.14 -16.53
N ASP A 504 32.97 -2.96 -17.00
CA ASP A 504 34.34 -2.44 -17.03
C ASP A 504 34.43 -1.25 -16.07
N LEU A 505 35.41 -1.28 -15.15
CA LEU A 505 35.73 -0.19 -14.23
C LEU A 505 37.14 0.27 -14.49
N LEU A 506 37.30 1.55 -14.79
CA LEU A 506 38.59 2.19 -14.97
C LEU A 506 38.77 3.30 -13.94
N SER A 507 39.78 3.17 -13.10
CA SER A 507 40.22 4.21 -12.18
C SER A 507 41.53 4.84 -12.67
N LYS A 508 41.49 6.14 -12.93
CA LYS A 508 42.69 6.93 -13.26
C LYS A 508 43.26 7.65 -12.04
N TYR A 509 42.68 7.42 -10.86
CA TYR A 509 43.15 8.04 -9.63
C TYR A 509 44.56 7.56 -9.29
N PRO A 510 45.56 8.48 -9.08
CA PRO A 510 46.95 8.08 -8.92
C PRO A 510 47.23 7.13 -7.77
N LEU A 511 46.46 7.22 -6.67
CA LEU A 511 46.61 6.34 -5.47
C LEU A 511 45.87 5.02 -5.62
N ALA A 512 44.96 4.86 -6.62
CA ALA A 512 44.20 3.64 -6.89
C ALA A 512 44.00 3.47 -8.40
N LYS A 513 45.11 3.33 -9.16
CA LYS A 513 45.06 3.18 -10.60
C LYS A 513 44.81 1.71 -10.97
N MET A 514 43.65 1.44 -11.59
CA MET A 514 43.27 0.06 -11.90
C MET A 514 42.33 0.00 -13.11
N ASP A 515 42.31 -1.16 -13.74
CA ASP A 515 41.37 -1.57 -14.80
C ASP A 515 40.75 -2.92 -14.34
N VAL A 516 39.43 -2.97 -14.23
CA VAL A 516 38.70 -4.15 -13.78
C VAL A 516 37.61 -4.49 -14.78
N SER A 517 37.62 -5.69 -15.32
CA SER A 517 36.61 -6.21 -16.24
C SER A 517 35.92 -7.43 -15.62
N LEU A 518 34.57 -7.38 -15.56
CA LEU A 518 33.70 -8.48 -15.18
C LEU A 518 32.89 -8.92 -16.39
N ASN A 519 32.96 -10.19 -16.74
CA ASN A 519 32.08 -10.83 -17.73
C ASN A 519 31.29 -11.94 -17.04
N ALA A 520 29.97 -11.96 -17.21
CA ALA A 520 29.15 -13.01 -16.63
C ALA A 520 28.05 -13.47 -17.58
N THR A 521 27.78 -14.76 -17.59
CA THR A 521 26.61 -15.36 -18.26
C THR A 521 25.56 -15.65 -17.21
N LEU A 522 24.34 -15.11 -17.41
CA LEU A 522 23.28 -15.15 -16.42
C LEU A 522 22.14 -16.07 -16.90
N HIS A 523 21.98 -17.22 -16.28
CA HIS A 523 20.82 -18.11 -16.43
C HIS A 523 20.16 -18.33 -15.08
N LYS A 524 18.86 -18.67 -15.06
CA LYS A 524 18.08 -18.76 -13.80
C LYS A 524 18.65 -19.71 -12.74
N HIS A 525 19.38 -20.73 -13.18
CA HIS A 525 19.98 -21.76 -12.30
C HIS A 525 21.46 -21.95 -12.56
N GLU A 526 22.09 -21.04 -13.28
CA GLU A 526 23.52 -21.11 -13.55
C GLU A 526 24.06 -19.73 -13.86
N VAL A 527 25.01 -19.27 -13.06
CA VAL A 527 25.78 -18.03 -13.32
C VAL A 527 27.25 -18.42 -13.44
N LYS A 528 27.85 -17.99 -14.53
CA LYS A 528 29.31 -18.08 -14.74
C LYS A 528 29.86 -16.69 -14.87
N ALA A 529 30.77 -16.33 -14.00
CA ALA A 529 31.38 -15.00 -13.99
C ALA A 529 32.92 -15.10 -14.02
N MET A 530 33.52 -14.20 -14.77
CA MET A 530 34.98 -14.05 -14.86
C MET A 530 35.32 -12.59 -14.56
N LEU A 531 36.16 -12.36 -13.57
CA LEU A 531 36.69 -11.07 -13.15
C LEU A 531 38.20 -11.02 -13.49
N ILE A 532 38.59 -9.98 -14.17
CA ILE A 532 39.99 -9.65 -14.41
C ILE A 532 40.24 -8.26 -13.85
N ALA A 533 41.26 -8.11 -12.99
CA ALA A 533 41.69 -6.81 -12.50
C ALA A 533 43.18 -6.63 -12.71
N ASP A 534 43.57 -5.53 -13.33
CA ASP A 534 44.93 -5.05 -13.44
C ASP A 534 45.09 -3.82 -12.53
N VAL A 535 45.78 -3.99 -11.42
CA VAL A 535 46.02 -2.93 -10.43
C VAL A 535 47.42 -2.44 -10.63
N GLU A 536 47.57 -1.32 -11.32
CA GLU A 536 48.91 -0.72 -11.56
C GLU A 536 49.49 -0.09 -10.29
N ASN A 537 48.65 0.52 -9.47
CA ASN A 537 49.01 1.12 -8.20
C ASN A 537 47.81 1.20 -7.24
N MET A 538 48.04 0.76 -5.99
CA MET A 538 47.12 0.96 -4.88
C MET A 538 47.92 1.35 -3.63
N ASP A 539 47.95 2.64 -3.32
CA ASP A 539 48.63 3.19 -2.14
C ASP A 539 47.65 3.26 -0.96
N LEU A 540 47.68 2.24 -0.12
CA LEU A 540 46.76 2.10 1.01
C LEU A 540 46.98 3.16 2.11
N GLN A 541 48.20 3.65 2.30
CA GLN A 541 48.46 4.74 3.23
C GLN A 541 48.01 6.10 2.62
N GLY A 542 48.36 6.36 1.37
CA GLY A 542 47.91 7.57 0.67
C GLY A 542 46.38 7.67 0.58
N MET A 543 45.70 6.53 0.54
CA MET A 543 44.25 6.44 0.63
C MET A 543 43.70 6.43 2.06
N HIS A 544 44.56 6.52 3.08
CA HIS A 544 44.22 6.45 4.52
C HIS A 544 43.51 5.14 4.94
N LEU A 545 43.72 4.05 4.22
CA LEU A 545 43.23 2.71 4.56
C LEU A 545 44.13 1.96 5.48
N MET A 546 45.42 2.33 5.55
CA MET A 546 46.42 1.79 6.47
C MET A 546 47.23 2.91 7.11
N ALA A 547 47.61 2.70 8.35
CA ALA A 547 48.45 3.66 9.09
C ALA A 547 49.90 3.66 8.58
N ASN A 548 50.42 2.49 8.18
CA ASN A 548 51.78 2.33 7.67
C ASN A 548 51.84 2.43 6.15
N PRO A 549 52.92 2.96 5.58
CA PRO A 549 53.10 2.99 4.15
C PRO A 549 53.03 1.60 3.52
N PHE A 550 52.11 1.42 2.62
CA PHE A 550 51.90 0.18 1.90
C PHE A 550 51.28 0.50 0.51
N ALA A 551 52.07 0.29 -0.51
CA ALA A 551 51.58 0.37 -1.88
C ALA A 551 51.72 -1.01 -2.54
N THR A 552 50.78 -1.33 -3.44
CA THR A 552 50.78 -2.63 -4.10
C THR A 552 50.31 -2.52 -5.56
N SER A 553 50.82 -3.41 -6.38
CA SER A 553 50.34 -3.67 -7.75
C SER A 553 50.16 -5.17 -7.93
N PHE A 554 49.18 -5.60 -8.72
CA PHE A 554 48.90 -7.01 -8.98
C PHE A 554 47.96 -7.20 -10.14
N GLN A 555 47.92 -8.40 -10.67
CA GLN A 555 46.89 -8.88 -11.57
C GLN A 555 46.06 -9.95 -10.90
N LEU A 556 44.73 -9.78 -10.91
CA LEU A 556 43.79 -10.71 -10.33
C LEU A 556 42.95 -11.32 -11.48
N PHE A 557 42.83 -12.63 -11.45
CA PHE A 557 41.91 -13.40 -12.25
C PHE A 557 41.01 -14.21 -11.31
N ALA A 558 39.69 -14.11 -11.48
CA ALA A 558 38.76 -14.89 -10.71
C ALA A 558 37.64 -15.44 -11.58
N GLU A 559 37.34 -16.72 -11.41
CA GLU A 559 36.20 -17.40 -12.01
C GLU A 559 35.23 -17.86 -10.93
N VAL A 560 33.94 -17.69 -11.18
CA VAL A 560 32.87 -18.13 -10.31
C VAL A 560 31.82 -18.87 -11.14
N GLU A 561 31.51 -20.09 -10.74
CA GLU A 561 30.37 -20.84 -11.21
C GLU A 561 29.41 -21.07 -10.04
N SER A 562 28.13 -20.75 -10.22
CA SER A 562 27.12 -20.82 -9.18
C SER A 562 25.76 -21.21 -9.74
N ASN A 563 25.02 -22.07 -9.04
CA ASN A 563 23.62 -22.36 -9.34
C ASN A 563 22.66 -21.33 -8.70
N LEU A 564 23.20 -20.25 -8.07
CA LEU A 564 22.48 -19.26 -7.26
C LEU A 564 21.83 -19.83 -6.01
N ASP A 565 22.30 -20.99 -5.57
CA ASP A 565 21.89 -21.69 -4.38
C ASP A 565 23.15 -22.19 -3.64
N GLU A 566 23.27 -23.46 -3.36
CA GLU A 566 24.34 -24.02 -2.52
C GLU A 566 25.56 -24.51 -3.31
N ASP A 567 25.40 -24.81 -4.63
CA ASP A 567 26.51 -25.25 -5.49
C ASP A 567 27.30 -24.07 -6.04
N ASN A 568 28.50 -23.85 -5.52
CA ASN A 568 29.36 -22.78 -5.97
C ASN A 568 30.81 -23.28 -6.13
N THR A 569 31.46 -22.85 -7.19
CA THR A 569 32.88 -23.03 -7.40
C THR A 569 33.52 -21.65 -7.63
N ILE A 570 34.61 -21.37 -6.94
CA ILE A 570 35.35 -20.10 -7.00
C ILE A 570 36.82 -20.42 -7.19
N ASP A 571 37.39 -19.93 -8.27
CA ASP A 571 38.81 -20.00 -8.57
C ASP A 571 39.40 -18.59 -8.63
N VAL A 572 40.43 -18.30 -7.84
CA VAL A 572 41.08 -17.01 -7.85
C VAL A 572 42.60 -17.20 -7.97
N THR A 573 43.20 -16.44 -8.89
CA THR A 573 44.63 -16.35 -9.09
C THR A 573 45.06 -14.89 -9.00
N LEU A 574 46.00 -14.59 -8.11
CA LEU A 574 46.62 -13.28 -8.00
C LEU A 574 48.14 -13.43 -8.29
N GLY A 575 48.53 -12.81 -9.39
CA GLY A 575 49.89 -12.86 -9.89
C GLY A 575 50.50 -11.48 -10.16
N ASN A 576 51.71 -11.46 -10.65
CA ASN A 576 52.47 -10.23 -10.90
C ASN A 576 52.44 -9.24 -9.70
N TRP A 577 52.43 -9.82 -8.52
CA TRP A 577 52.20 -9.08 -7.29
C TRP A 577 53.53 -8.41 -6.82
N GLU A 578 53.45 -7.11 -6.56
CA GLU A 578 54.54 -6.34 -5.99
C GLU A 578 54.00 -5.54 -4.80
N VAL A 579 54.74 -5.57 -3.69
CA VAL A 579 54.44 -4.81 -2.49
C VAL A 579 55.62 -3.88 -2.19
N VAL A 580 55.31 -2.61 -1.98
CA VAL A 580 56.28 -1.56 -1.66
C VAL A 580 56.00 -1.03 -0.28
N THR A 581 57.00 -1.12 0.59
CA THR A 581 57.02 -0.54 1.93
C THR A 581 58.19 0.41 2.05
N PRO A 582 58.25 1.29 3.07
CA PRO A 582 59.39 2.20 3.23
C PRO A 582 60.74 1.51 3.41
N LYS A 583 60.76 0.25 3.84
CA LYS A 583 61.97 -0.50 4.15
C LYS A 583 62.43 -1.34 2.97
N GLN A 584 61.51 -1.91 2.22
CA GLN A 584 61.86 -2.76 1.08
C GLN A 584 60.64 -2.96 0.16
N SER A 585 60.89 -3.33 -1.10
CA SER A 585 59.91 -3.93 -1.97
C SER A 585 60.18 -5.42 -2.09
N PHE A 586 59.12 -6.18 -2.24
CA PHE A 586 59.17 -7.62 -2.48
C PHE A 586 58.08 -8.06 -3.46
N LYS A 587 58.32 -9.18 -4.13
CA LYS A 587 57.39 -9.78 -5.09
C LYS A 587 56.93 -11.11 -4.52
N PRO A 588 55.76 -11.13 -3.86
CA PRO A 588 55.20 -12.36 -3.33
C PRO A 588 54.95 -13.39 -4.45
N LYS A 589 54.96 -14.66 -4.08
CA LYS A 589 54.58 -15.74 -4.98
C LYS A 589 53.13 -15.60 -5.37
N THR A 590 52.78 -16.14 -6.53
CA THR A 590 51.39 -16.22 -7.00
C THR A 590 50.52 -16.86 -5.91
N LEU A 591 49.38 -16.22 -5.68
CA LEU A 591 48.36 -16.72 -4.79
C LEU A 591 47.28 -17.41 -5.60
N THR A 592 46.89 -18.60 -5.17
CA THR A 592 45.73 -19.32 -5.73
C THR A 592 44.76 -19.69 -4.63
N LEU A 593 43.49 -19.48 -4.89
CA LEU A 593 42.36 -19.94 -4.08
C LEU A 593 41.46 -20.78 -4.95
N HIS A 594 41.16 -21.99 -4.49
CA HIS A 594 40.11 -22.83 -5.06
C HIS A 594 39.11 -23.15 -3.96
N ALA A 595 37.85 -22.78 -4.15
CA ALA A 595 36.77 -23.06 -3.21
C ALA A 595 35.62 -23.73 -3.94
N ARG A 596 35.12 -24.81 -3.38
CA ARG A 596 33.93 -25.50 -3.84
C ARG A 596 33.02 -25.80 -2.64
N THR A 597 31.76 -25.41 -2.78
CA THR A 597 30.73 -25.70 -1.79
C THR A 597 29.51 -26.27 -2.48
N ASP A 598 28.86 -27.23 -1.83
CA ASP A 598 27.56 -27.77 -2.17
C ASP A 598 26.72 -27.88 -0.88
N ILE A 599 25.54 -28.51 -0.97
CA ILE A 599 24.61 -28.64 0.17
C ILE A 599 25.22 -29.33 1.38
N ASP A 600 26.12 -30.29 1.16
CA ASP A 600 26.65 -31.19 2.18
C ASP A 600 28.13 -30.92 2.50
N THR A 601 28.85 -30.26 1.59
CA THR A 601 30.31 -30.13 1.72
C THR A 601 30.85 -28.77 1.32
N THR A 602 31.88 -28.36 2.00
CA THR A 602 32.70 -27.19 1.64
C THR A 602 34.17 -27.58 1.64
N ARG A 603 34.88 -27.26 0.54
CA ARG A 603 36.32 -27.44 0.40
C ARG A 603 36.94 -26.13 -0.06
N VAL A 604 37.93 -25.66 0.67
CA VAL A 604 38.72 -24.48 0.31
C VAL A 604 40.18 -24.85 0.35
N SER A 605 40.89 -24.55 -0.70
CA SER A 605 42.34 -24.64 -0.75
C SER A 605 42.95 -23.30 -1.15
N PHE A 606 43.86 -22.80 -0.36
CA PHE A 606 44.58 -21.57 -0.58
C PHE A 606 46.07 -21.84 -0.57
N HIS A 607 46.78 -21.35 -1.59
CA HIS A 607 48.23 -21.48 -1.71
C HIS A 607 48.87 -20.16 -2.11
N ALA A 608 50.00 -19.81 -1.44
CA ALA A 608 50.81 -18.66 -1.77
C ALA A 608 52.26 -18.92 -1.40
N GLY A 609 53.08 -19.43 -2.34
CA GLY A 609 54.41 -19.94 -2.06
C GLY A 609 54.34 -21.21 -1.21
N ASP A 610 55.01 -21.21 -0.05
CA ASP A 610 54.98 -22.32 0.93
C ASP A 610 53.84 -22.20 1.97
N LEU A 611 53.02 -21.16 1.88
CA LEU A 611 51.79 -21.07 2.66
C LEU A 611 50.70 -21.91 1.96
N GLY A 612 50.18 -22.88 2.68
CA GLY A 612 49.05 -23.70 2.29
C GLY A 612 48.00 -23.69 3.40
N ILE A 613 46.74 -23.44 3.01
CA ILE A 613 45.56 -23.55 3.89
C ILE A 613 44.57 -24.46 3.21
N ILE A 614 44.14 -25.52 3.89
CA ILE A 614 43.10 -26.44 3.41
C ILE A 614 42.00 -26.48 4.47
N LEU A 615 40.78 -26.16 4.05
CA LEU A 615 39.60 -26.30 4.87
C LEU A 615 38.67 -27.30 4.19
N THR A 616 38.17 -28.27 4.95
CA THR A 616 37.12 -29.20 4.50
C THR A 616 36.05 -29.23 5.60
N GLY A 617 34.81 -28.95 5.23
CA GLY A 617 33.65 -28.98 6.12
C GLY A 617 32.59 -29.91 5.60
N ASN A 618 31.81 -30.54 6.48
CA ASN A 618 30.68 -31.40 6.19
C ASN A 618 29.37 -30.62 6.29
N ASP A 619 29.34 -29.45 5.69
CA ASP A 619 28.19 -28.55 5.64
C ASP A 619 28.41 -27.50 4.52
N CYS A 620 27.35 -26.80 4.09
CA CYS A 620 27.51 -25.72 3.11
C CYS A 620 28.24 -24.52 3.72
N ILE A 621 28.86 -23.70 2.87
CA ILE A 621 29.69 -22.56 3.31
C ILE A 621 28.89 -21.56 4.17
N HIS A 622 27.62 -21.37 3.89
CA HIS A 622 26.77 -20.46 4.66
C HIS A 622 26.62 -20.90 6.11
N HIS A 623 26.31 -22.14 6.35
CA HIS A 623 26.23 -22.71 7.70
C HIS A 623 27.59 -22.70 8.43
N ILE A 624 28.67 -23.01 7.71
CA ILE A 624 30.02 -22.96 8.29
C ILE A 624 30.35 -21.52 8.71
N THR A 625 30.12 -20.55 7.87
CA THR A 625 30.42 -19.14 8.17
C THR A 625 29.55 -18.59 9.31
N ASP A 626 28.27 -18.95 9.35
CA ASP A 626 27.38 -18.57 10.47
C ASP A 626 27.85 -19.13 11.81
N LYS A 627 28.23 -20.40 11.84
CA LYS A 627 28.77 -21.02 13.04
C LYS A 627 30.12 -20.37 13.47
N LEU A 628 31.03 -20.14 12.51
CA LEU A 628 32.30 -19.47 12.78
C LEU A 628 32.10 -18.02 13.26
N THR A 629 31.13 -17.31 12.72
CA THR A 629 30.82 -15.96 13.19
C THR A 629 30.30 -15.96 14.63
N LYS A 630 29.42 -16.90 14.98
CA LYS A 630 28.96 -17.09 16.37
C LYS A 630 30.12 -17.39 17.30
N VAL A 631 31.02 -18.30 16.91
CA VAL A 631 32.23 -18.63 17.66
C VAL A 631 33.12 -17.41 17.85
N SER A 632 33.37 -16.63 16.81
CA SER A 632 34.17 -15.40 16.87
C SER A 632 33.57 -14.37 17.83
N ASN A 633 32.27 -14.15 17.76
CA ASN A 633 31.56 -13.24 18.64
C ASN A 633 31.63 -13.70 20.09
N ASP A 634 31.49 -15.00 20.34
CA ASP A 634 31.56 -15.57 21.69
C ASP A 634 32.99 -15.48 22.27
N ILE A 635 34.02 -15.73 21.45
CA ILE A 635 35.41 -15.50 21.81
C ILE A 635 35.62 -14.04 22.23
N THR A 636 35.14 -13.09 21.44
CA THR A 636 35.28 -11.66 21.74
C THR A 636 34.63 -11.32 23.08
N LEU A 637 33.41 -11.79 23.29
CA LEU A 637 32.66 -11.57 24.54
C LEU A 637 33.35 -12.19 25.75
N GLN A 638 33.95 -13.42 25.62
CA GLN A 638 34.69 -14.07 26.68
C GLN A 638 36.00 -13.30 27.03
N LEU A 639 36.71 -12.82 25.99
CA LEU A 639 37.93 -12.02 26.19
C LEU A 639 37.65 -10.68 26.88
N GLU A 640 36.55 -10.02 26.50
CA GLU A 640 36.11 -8.76 27.13
C GLU A 640 35.71 -8.96 28.60
N ARG A 641 35.00 -10.07 28.90
CA ARG A 641 34.48 -10.33 30.24
C ARG A 641 35.53 -10.94 31.18
N ASP A 642 36.24 -11.96 30.72
CA ASP A 642 37.07 -12.84 31.58
C ASP A 642 38.56 -12.78 31.22
N SER A 643 38.96 -12.08 30.14
CA SER A 643 40.33 -12.04 29.59
C SER A 643 40.90 -13.43 29.24
N THR A 644 40.06 -14.45 29.18
CA THR A 644 40.39 -15.84 28.85
C THR A 644 39.30 -16.47 28.02
N VAL A 645 39.65 -17.44 27.16
CA VAL A 645 38.74 -18.17 26.32
C VAL A 645 38.48 -19.55 26.86
N ASN A 646 37.24 -19.91 27.12
CA ASN A 646 36.84 -21.25 27.53
C ASN A 646 36.44 -22.08 26.29
N LEU A 647 37.33 -23.01 25.91
CA LEU A 647 37.15 -23.87 24.74
C LEU A 647 35.99 -24.87 24.88
N GLU A 648 35.62 -25.28 26.10
CA GLU A 648 34.51 -26.19 26.35
C GLU A 648 33.15 -25.60 25.94
N ILE A 649 33.02 -24.28 26.11
CA ILE A 649 31.79 -23.56 25.69
C ILE A 649 31.75 -23.40 24.16
N LEU A 650 32.89 -23.23 23.52
CA LEU A 650 32.98 -23.02 22.07
C LEU A 650 32.82 -24.31 21.28
N ARG A 651 33.22 -25.45 21.84
CA ARG A 651 33.20 -26.74 21.16
C ARG A 651 31.88 -27.10 20.51
N PRO A 652 30.70 -26.97 21.15
CA PRO A 652 29.43 -27.28 20.52
C PRO A 652 28.98 -26.26 19.45
N LEU A 653 29.65 -25.11 19.40
CA LEU A 653 29.35 -24.06 18.41
C LEU A 653 30.19 -24.18 17.14
N LEU A 654 31.28 -24.95 17.20
CA LEU A 654 32.14 -25.14 16.05
C LEU A 654 31.44 -25.95 14.93
N PRO A 655 31.67 -25.60 13.65
CA PRO A 655 31.21 -26.43 12.55
C PRO A 655 32.02 -27.73 12.49
N ASP A 656 31.45 -28.80 11.93
CA ASP A 656 32.19 -30.02 11.63
C ASP A 656 33.14 -29.76 10.44
N MET A 657 34.41 -29.55 10.76
CA MET A 657 35.42 -29.15 9.78
C MET A 657 36.83 -29.64 10.11
N TYR A 658 37.61 -29.77 9.05
CA TYR A 658 39.05 -29.95 9.10
C TYR A 658 39.77 -28.73 8.57
N LEU A 659 40.73 -28.20 9.32
CA LEU A 659 41.58 -27.08 8.91
C LEU A 659 43.04 -27.51 9.00
N GLU A 660 43.77 -27.38 7.90
CA GLU A 660 45.21 -27.54 7.84
C GLU A 660 45.86 -26.24 7.43
N VAL A 661 46.85 -25.77 8.17
CA VAL A 661 47.66 -24.59 7.84
C VAL A 661 49.13 -24.99 7.87
N ARG A 662 49.85 -24.68 6.81
CA ARG A 662 51.31 -24.84 6.70
C ARG A 662 51.87 -23.55 6.14
N ALA A 663 52.94 -23.05 6.75
CA ALA A 663 53.71 -21.91 6.26
C ALA A 663 55.19 -22.06 6.60
N GLY A 664 56.05 -21.81 5.66
CA GLY A 664 57.48 -21.67 5.83
C GLY A 664 57.91 -20.20 5.69
N GLN A 665 59.02 -19.98 5.03
CA GLN A 665 59.65 -18.64 4.89
C GLN A 665 59.53 -18.04 3.50
N ASP A 666 58.83 -18.70 2.55
CA ASP A 666 58.65 -18.24 1.18
C ASP A 666 57.15 -18.00 0.87
N ASN A 667 56.56 -17.02 1.59
CA ASN A 667 55.14 -16.66 1.42
C ASN A 667 54.88 -15.17 1.69
N PRO A 668 53.77 -14.60 1.25
CA PRO A 668 53.47 -13.19 1.41
C PRO A 668 53.43 -12.72 2.87
N ILE A 669 52.92 -13.56 3.78
CA ILE A 669 52.82 -13.22 5.19
C ILE A 669 54.23 -13.10 5.80
N TYR A 670 55.09 -14.06 5.54
CA TYR A 670 56.48 -14.02 5.99
C TYR A 670 57.22 -12.80 5.42
N ASN A 671 57.12 -12.56 4.12
CA ASN A 671 57.72 -11.39 3.48
C ASN A 671 57.28 -10.07 4.13
N TYR A 672 55.98 -9.93 4.43
CA TYR A 672 55.44 -8.75 5.11
C TYR A 672 55.95 -8.62 6.54
N LEU A 673 55.95 -9.70 7.35
CA LEU A 673 56.43 -9.69 8.71
C LEU A 673 57.92 -9.38 8.80
N GLN A 674 58.72 -9.82 7.85
CA GLN A 674 60.14 -9.45 7.77
C GLN A 674 60.36 -7.93 7.66
N THR A 675 59.46 -7.19 7.03
CA THR A 675 59.54 -5.72 7.01
C THR A 675 59.51 -5.09 8.38
N TYR A 676 58.98 -5.82 9.39
CA TYR A 676 58.92 -5.43 10.80
C TYR A 676 59.93 -6.18 11.68
N TYR A 677 60.90 -6.92 11.09
CA TYR A 677 61.90 -7.74 11.79
C TYR A 677 61.28 -8.90 12.58
N VAL A 678 60.12 -9.38 12.16
CA VAL A 678 59.52 -10.59 12.74
C VAL A 678 59.90 -11.78 11.86
N ASP A 679 60.42 -12.81 12.51
CA ASP A 679 60.91 -14.03 11.86
C ASP A 679 60.29 -15.26 12.52
N PHE A 680 60.00 -16.28 11.71
CA PHE A 680 59.58 -17.61 12.16
C PHE A 680 60.17 -18.69 11.21
N LYS A 681 60.41 -19.89 11.69
CA LYS A 681 60.93 -20.98 10.83
C LYS A 681 59.86 -21.66 10.02
N SER A 682 58.81 -22.09 10.70
CA SER A 682 57.67 -22.73 10.07
C SER A 682 56.46 -22.73 11.02
N ILE A 683 55.29 -22.75 10.46
CA ILE A 683 54.00 -22.95 11.16
C ILE A 683 53.35 -24.19 10.54
N ALA A 684 52.93 -25.13 11.39
CA ALA A 684 52.06 -26.24 10.95
C ALA A 684 50.99 -26.41 12.01
N MET A 685 49.74 -26.38 11.58
CA MET A 685 48.58 -26.55 12.44
C MET A 685 47.56 -27.45 11.73
N ASN A 686 47.07 -28.44 12.46
CA ASN A 686 45.92 -29.25 12.04
C ASN A 686 44.86 -29.15 13.13
N ALA A 687 43.67 -28.79 12.77
CA ALA A 687 42.52 -28.70 13.64
C ALA A 687 41.35 -29.53 13.12
N TYR A 688 40.75 -30.30 13.99
CA TYR A 688 39.53 -31.04 13.76
C TYR A 688 38.46 -30.54 14.73
N THR A 689 37.28 -30.38 14.22
CA THR A 689 36.08 -30.15 15.02
C THR A 689 35.08 -31.22 14.62
N SER A 690 34.63 -32.04 15.54
CA SER A 690 33.63 -33.10 15.31
C SER A 690 32.58 -33.06 16.42
#